data_86e05245b60365a363b0c9ea7705d26b
#
_entry.id   86e05245b60365a363b0c9ea7705d26b
#
_cell.length_a   1.000
_cell.length_b   1.000
_cell.length_c   1.000
_cell.angle_alpha   90.00
_cell.angle_beta   90.00
_cell.angle_gamma   90.00
#
_symmetry.space_group_name_H-M   'P 1'
#
loop_
_entity.id
_entity.type
_entity.pdbx_description
1 polymer ?
#
loop_
_entity_poly.entity_id
_entity_poly.type
_entity_poly.pdbx_seq_one_letter_code
_entity_poly.pdbx_strand_id
1 'polypeptide(L)'
;MSVPSAIATPIAVAATPRASRARGGVVQGRISKSGNPLRVAPRANRRPVASPMAARAVATGPDGYSVDGMGCAELDEQLWEHEGHLKYRWEKFQERKAAIADAEGSLAEFAKGYTKFGFNKTASGEIVFREWAPAACRAALIGDFNGWNPDATHLEKDEYGVWSVTLPAGAIEHGSRVKIRMKKGDGGWVDRVPAWIKMSYSEPGVMGANYDGIYWDPPEHERYARKNPRPQKPPASRIYEAHVGMSGLEAKVNSYREFADDILPRIKDLGYNTVQLMAVMEHAYYGSFGYHVTSPFAVSSRCGNPEDLKYLVDAAHGMGIRVLLDVIHSHVSCNVEDGIAGFDFGQPTQDSYFGEGEAGYHWLWDSRLYNYENWEVQRYLLSNLRYWVDEYGFDGFRFDGITSMLYNHHGLQMEFSGDYNQYFGFDTNVPAVNYLMMANDMLHESYPGIEVIAEDVSGMPTLCRPVREGGIGFDARLAMAIPDIWVRLLQASREGNLRDEDWSMHDIVATLCNRRYTEKCIGYSESHDQSIVGSKTNAFWLMDAEMYEGMSTFEEASPVVDRGMALHKMLRLITMAIGGEGYLNFMGNEFGHPEWVDFPREGNQWSHDHCRRRWDLADTEYLRYYELNNFDRAMMNLDKRYEFLAHEHQWVSTACDERKLIIAERGPLIFVFNFHPTNTYEDLEIGVGMPGKYRITLDTDAWDFGGKGRVIHDAEHFTNPGGPESWVGPYEQEPRPCGMKVLSPARSAQVYFKVPEVEDPMKAAAAAAGVSEFREIRVSNAGADGAHSFDRAAAPTPPPAPAGGRPRGSFYDPDNVDPDFAPRGGMNSSQFRAAPVPPIAPSNYAAPQRREIVDDSNIDPDFRPRAPANFGASSGGSPPPPPPASNVVSPVRRKKVVDPDNIDPDFR
;
A
#
# COMPACT_ATOMS: atom_id res chain seq x y z
N MET A 1 7.97 -8.75 -6.35
CA MET A 1 6.60 -9.22 -6.23
C MET A 1 6.34 -9.31 -4.74
N SER A 2 5.48 -8.43 -4.22
CA SER A 2 4.78 -8.80 -3.02
C SER A 2 4.21 -10.18 -3.28
N VAL A 3 4.11 -10.99 -2.26
CA VAL A 3 3.30 -12.22 -2.34
C VAL A 3 2.00 -11.76 -2.99
N PRO A 4 1.59 -12.27 -4.17
CA PRO A 4 0.20 -12.09 -4.54
C PRO A 4 -0.53 -12.56 -3.30
N SER A 5 -1.32 -11.67 -2.69
CA SER A 5 -2.16 -12.04 -1.54
C SER A 5 -2.62 -13.43 -1.84
N ALA A 6 -2.13 -14.41 -1.10
CA ALA A 6 -2.44 -15.79 -1.43
C ALA A 6 -3.96 -15.82 -1.42
N ILE A 7 -4.56 -15.69 -2.61
CA ILE A 7 -5.99 -15.86 -2.78
C ILE A 7 -6.15 -17.29 -2.34
N ALA A 8 -6.53 -17.46 -1.07
CA ALA A 8 -6.90 -18.74 -0.53
C ALA A 8 -8.10 -19.18 -1.34
N THR A 9 -7.82 -19.87 -2.42
CA THR A 9 -8.84 -20.57 -3.18
C THR A 9 -9.41 -21.56 -2.19
N PRO A 10 -10.68 -21.51 -1.81
CA PRO A 10 -11.25 -22.52 -0.96
C PRO A 10 -11.20 -23.82 -1.76
N ILE A 11 -10.23 -24.67 -1.46
CA ILE A 11 -10.23 -26.05 -1.93
C ILE A 11 -11.43 -26.67 -1.23
N ALA A 12 -12.50 -26.87 -2.00
CA ALA A 12 -13.64 -27.68 -1.60
C ALA A 12 -13.10 -29.07 -1.34
N VAL A 13 -12.90 -29.42 -0.09
CA VAL A 13 -12.60 -30.78 0.33
C VAL A 13 -13.84 -31.63 0.04
N ALA A 14 -13.87 -32.26 -1.10
CA ALA A 14 -14.80 -33.34 -1.42
C ALA A 14 -14.43 -34.52 -0.53
N ALA A 15 -15.18 -34.68 0.55
CA ALA A 15 -15.12 -35.86 1.40
C ALA A 15 -15.55 -37.07 0.58
N THR A 16 -14.63 -37.91 0.18
CA THR A 16 -14.92 -39.25 -0.35
C THR A 16 -15.31 -40.18 0.80
N PRO A 17 -16.48 -40.80 0.77
CA PRO A 17 -16.84 -41.80 1.80
C PRO A 17 -16.11 -43.12 1.54
N ARG A 18 -15.25 -43.53 2.44
CA ARG A 18 -14.76 -44.90 2.52
C ARG A 18 -15.89 -45.82 2.94
N ALA A 19 -16.32 -46.67 2.05
CA ALA A 19 -17.24 -47.77 2.33
C ALA A 19 -16.57 -48.82 3.23
N SER A 20 -17.10 -49.04 4.42
CA SER A 20 -16.93 -50.28 5.17
C SER A 20 -18.28 -50.96 5.33
N ARG A 21 -18.43 -52.18 4.75
CA ARG A 21 -19.56 -53.05 4.91
C ARG A 21 -19.64 -53.58 6.33
N ALA A 22 -20.76 -53.43 7.01
CA ALA A 22 -21.22 -54.38 8.00
C ALA A 22 -22.78 -54.40 7.99
N ARG A 23 -23.29 -55.63 8.14
CA ARG A 23 -24.67 -56.05 7.91
C ARG A 23 -25.59 -55.71 9.09
N GLY A 24 -26.83 -55.41 8.77
CA GLY A 24 -28.01 -56.02 9.34
C GLY A 24 -28.61 -55.33 10.55
N GLY A 25 -29.91 -54.94 10.42
CA GLY A 25 -30.79 -54.70 11.53
C GLY A 25 -31.86 -53.64 11.22
N VAL A 26 -33.02 -54.09 10.70
CA VAL A 26 -34.23 -53.31 10.57
C VAL A 26 -34.88 -53.16 11.91
N VAL A 27 -35.14 -51.90 12.38
CA VAL A 27 -36.13 -51.61 13.40
C VAL A 27 -36.85 -50.32 13.00
N GLN A 28 -38.14 -50.46 12.71
CA GLN A 28 -39.07 -49.33 12.56
C GLN A 28 -39.34 -48.66 13.89
N GLY A 29 -39.19 -47.31 13.94
CA GLY A 29 -39.53 -46.51 15.12
C GLY A 29 -40.00 -45.10 14.74
N ARG A 30 -41.19 -44.79 15.10
CA ARG A 30 -42.07 -43.64 14.86
C ARG A 30 -41.41 -42.26 14.92
N ILE A 31 -41.80 -41.40 14.02
CA ILE A 31 -41.62 -39.95 13.95
C ILE A 31 -42.35 -39.28 15.13
N SER A 32 -41.68 -38.55 15.98
CA SER A 32 -42.26 -37.51 16.84
C SER A 32 -41.57 -36.18 16.52
N LYS A 33 -42.39 -35.22 16.05
CA LYS A 33 -41.99 -33.82 15.85
C LYS A 33 -41.87 -33.15 17.19
N SER A 34 -40.68 -32.74 17.63
CA SER A 34 -40.46 -31.60 18.53
C SER A 34 -38.96 -31.24 18.45
N GLY A 35 -38.61 -30.35 17.56
CA GLY A 35 -37.26 -29.78 17.45
C GLY A 35 -37.30 -28.33 17.87
N ASN A 36 -36.79 -28.02 19.06
CA ASN A 36 -36.32 -26.68 19.38
C ASN A 36 -34.98 -26.46 18.70
N PRO A 37 -34.79 -25.33 18.02
CA PRO A 37 -33.46 -24.98 17.53
C PRO A 37 -32.56 -24.67 18.72
N LEU A 38 -31.42 -25.33 18.77
CA LEU A 38 -30.31 -24.99 19.66
C LEU A 38 -29.90 -23.52 19.39
N ARG A 39 -30.26 -22.63 20.31
CA ARG A 39 -29.69 -21.30 20.42
C ARG A 39 -28.19 -21.44 20.69
N VAL A 40 -27.36 -21.22 19.70
CA VAL A 40 -25.97 -20.85 19.90
C VAL A 40 -26.02 -19.42 20.43
N ALA A 41 -25.79 -19.24 21.73
CA ALA A 41 -25.66 -17.93 22.35
C ALA A 41 -24.47 -17.22 21.72
N PRO A 42 -24.60 -15.94 21.30
CA PRO A 42 -23.43 -15.14 20.93
C PRO A 42 -22.51 -15.07 22.15
N ARG A 43 -21.23 -15.34 21.96
CA ARG A 43 -20.21 -15.01 22.96
C ARG A 43 -20.26 -13.48 23.15
N ALA A 44 -20.96 -13.07 24.19
CA ALA A 44 -20.84 -11.71 24.69
C ALA A 44 -19.34 -11.41 24.87
N ASN A 45 -18.88 -10.29 24.35
CA ASN A 45 -17.68 -9.64 24.81
C ASN A 45 -17.86 -9.34 26.31
N ARG A 46 -17.67 -10.38 27.13
CA ARG A 46 -17.45 -10.15 28.56
C ARG A 46 -16.12 -9.40 28.60
N ARG A 47 -16.14 -8.14 29.04
CA ARG A 47 -14.96 -7.60 29.72
C ARG A 47 -14.42 -8.75 30.58
N PRO A 48 -13.12 -9.09 30.44
CA PRO A 48 -12.54 -10.08 31.34
C PRO A 48 -12.85 -9.62 32.75
N VAL A 49 -13.59 -10.42 33.52
CA VAL A 49 -13.63 -10.28 34.96
C VAL A 49 -12.18 -10.59 35.35
N ALA A 50 -11.43 -9.54 35.69
CA ALA A 50 -10.09 -9.66 36.17
C ALA A 50 -10.09 -10.63 37.33
N SER A 51 -9.64 -11.86 37.10
CA SER A 51 -9.03 -12.64 38.16
C SER A 51 -7.89 -11.78 38.71
N PRO A 52 -7.73 -11.66 40.00
CA PRO A 52 -6.61 -10.94 40.55
C PRO A 52 -5.34 -11.78 40.42
N MET A 53 -4.84 -11.93 39.20
CA MET A 53 -3.42 -12.13 38.98
C MET A 53 -2.79 -10.81 39.36
N ALA A 54 -1.94 -10.80 40.39
CA ALA A 54 -1.13 -9.64 40.73
C ALA A 54 -0.53 -9.10 39.42
N ALA A 55 -0.83 -7.87 39.10
CA ALA A 55 -0.28 -7.20 37.91
C ALA A 55 1.23 -7.42 37.97
N ARG A 56 1.78 -8.24 37.05
CA ARG A 56 3.21 -8.38 36.86
C ARG A 56 3.68 -7.06 36.25
N ALA A 57 4.19 -6.17 37.12
CA ALA A 57 4.73 -4.91 36.66
C ALA A 57 5.98 -5.21 35.80
N VAL A 58 5.96 -4.79 34.55
CA VAL A 58 7.14 -4.88 33.70
C VAL A 58 8.12 -3.78 34.09
N ALA A 59 9.33 -4.19 34.48
CA ALA A 59 10.38 -3.25 34.86
C ALA A 59 10.98 -2.59 33.60
N THR A 60 11.14 -1.26 33.65
CA THR A 60 11.92 -0.50 32.67
C THR A 60 13.27 -0.11 33.23
N GLY A 61 14.33 -0.24 32.42
CA GLY A 61 15.67 0.21 32.75
C GLY A 61 15.80 1.75 32.75
N PRO A 62 16.96 2.27 33.17
CA PRO A 62 17.22 3.72 33.19
C PRO A 62 17.19 4.37 31.81
N ASP A 63 17.40 3.59 30.75
CA ASP A 63 17.36 3.97 29.34
C ASP A 63 15.93 3.98 28.75
N GLY A 64 14.92 3.55 29.54
CA GLY A 64 13.53 3.46 29.10
C GLY A 64 13.19 2.21 28.32
N TYR A 65 14.12 1.23 28.18
CA TYR A 65 13.85 -0.07 27.57
C TYR A 65 13.29 -1.05 28.62
N SER A 66 12.46 -1.98 28.17
CA SER A 66 12.05 -3.12 29.01
C SER A 66 13.27 -3.90 29.49
N VAL A 67 13.30 -4.30 30.76
CA VAL A 67 14.41 -5.09 31.30
C VAL A 67 14.49 -6.48 30.66
N ASP A 68 13.34 -7.06 30.33
CA ASP A 68 13.23 -8.44 29.85
C ASP A 68 12.45 -8.62 28.55
N GLY A 69 12.13 -7.53 27.85
CA GLY A 69 11.39 -7.57 26.58
C GLY A 69 9.91 -7.87 26.69
N MET A 70 9.32 -7.87 27.90
CA MET A 70 7.94 -8.23 28.16
C MET A 70 6.99 -7.03 28.23
N GLY A 71 7.42 -5.81 27.86
CA GLY A 71 6.58 -4.61 27.93
C GLY A 71 5.27 -4.72 27.16
N CYS A 72 5.28 -5.39 25.99
CA CYS A 72 4.08 -5.61 25.21
C CYS A 72 3.03 -6.50 25.91
N ALA A 73 3.44 -7.36 26.86
CA ALA A 73 2.53 -8.25 27.58
C ALA A 73 1.61 -7.52 28.59
N GLU A 74 1.89 -6.25 28.89
CA GLU A 74 0.94 -5.42 29.66
C GLU A 74 -0.32 -5.09 28.86
N LEU A 75 -0.22 -5.05 27.53
CA LEU A 75 -1.32 -4.72 26.62
C LEU A 75 -2.03 -5.96 26.06
N ASP A 76 -1.31 -7.08 26.00
CA ASP A 76 -1.79 -8.34 25.45
C ASP A 76 -1.40 -9.50 26.39
N GLU A 77 -2.34 -9.92 27.23
CA GLU A 77 -2.12 -10.96 28.26
C GLU A 77 -1.74 -12.34 27.64
N GLN A 78 -2.10 -12.61 26.39
CA GLN A 78 -1.76 -13.89 25.72
C GLN A 78 -0.26 -14.03 25.51
N LEU A 79 0.49 -12.93 25.44
CA LEU A 79 1.95 -12.94 25.29
C LEU A 79 2.67 -13.59 26.49
N TRP A 80 2.06 -13.65 27.67
CA TRP A 80 2.65 -14.34 28.83
C TRP A 80 2.83 -15.85 28.63
N GLU A 81 2.00 -16.46 27.78
CA GLU A 81 2.14 -17.88 27.45
C GLU A 81 3.40 -18.13 26.60
N HIS A 82 3.93 -17.08 25.95
CA HIS A 82 5.10 -17.11 25.08
C HIS A 82 6.31 -16.39 25.67
N GLU A 83 6.32 -16.16 27.00
CA GLU A 83 7.38 -15.46 27.71
C GLU A 83 8.78 -15.97 27.36
N GLY A 84 8.96 -17.30 27.25
CA GLY A 84 10.25 -17.92 26.93
C GLY A 84 10.80 -17.50 25.59
N HIS A 85 9.96 -17.45 24.55
CA HIS A 85 10.35 -17.04 23.22
C HIS A 85 10.65 -15.51 23.15
N LEU A 86 9.78 -14.71 23.78
CA LEU A 86 9.92 -13.26 23.78
C LEU A 86 11.20 -12.80 24.49
N LYS A 87 11.50 -13.39 25.65
CA LYS A 87 12.75 -13.15 26.38
C LYS A 87 13.98 -13.59 25.61
N TYR A 88 13.95 -14.76 24.97
CA TYR A 88 15.04 -15.25 24.14
C TYR A 88 15.36 -14.30 22.98
N ARG A 89 14.35 -13.87 22.22
CA ARG A 89 14.60 -12.92 21.12
C ARG A 89 15.13 -11.57 21.63
N TRP A 90 14.64 -11.11 22.80
CA TRP A 90 15.09 -9.89 23.44
C TRP A 90 16.54 -9.97 23.89
N GLU A 91 16.94 -11.08 24.53
CA GLU A 91 18.31 -11.33 24.91
C GLU A 91 19.24 -11.30 23.68
N LYS A 92 18.85 -11.97 22.59
CA LYS A 92 19.63 -11.98 21.34
C LYS A 92 19.75 -10.58 20.72
N PHE A 93 18.68 -9.79 20.74
CA PHE A 93 18.74 -8.39 20.31
C PHE A 93 19.71 -7.57 21.17
N GLN A 94 19.62 -7.65 22.49
CA GLN A 94 20.49 -6.92 23.41
C GLN A 94 21.95 -7.36 23.29
N GLU A 95 22.24 -8.66 23.23
CA GLU A 95 23.56 -9.20 22.99
C GLU A 95 24.19 -8.63 21.71
N ARG A 96 23.44 -8.63 20.61
CA ARG A 96 23.91 -8.12 19.32
C ARG A 96 24.13 -6.60 19.36
N LYS A 97 23.18 -5.85 19.91
CA LYS A 97 23.28 -4.37 20.05
C LYS A 97 24.50 -3.99 20.89
N ALA A 98 24.75 -4.70 22.03
CA ALA A 98 25.90 -4.49 22.88
C ALA A 98 27.21 -4.82 22.15
N ALA A 99 27.30 -5.95 21.46
CA ALA A 99 28.51 -6.32 20.70
C ALA A 99 28.84 -5.29 19.61
N ILE A 100 27.81 -4.75 18.93
CA ILE A 100 27.98 -3.68 17.94
C ILE A 100 28.47 -2.39 18.63
N ALA A 101 27.91 -2.04 19.78
CA ALA A 101 28.34 -0.85 20.53
C ALA A 101 29.78 -0.97 21.01
N ASP A 102 30.22 -2.13 21.48
CA ASP A 102 31.58 -2.40 21.91
C ASP A 102 32.59 -2.33 20.75
N ALA A 103 32.20 -2.83 19.55
CA ALA A 103 33.10 -2.88 18.39
C ALA A 103 33.13 -1.56 17.61
N GLU A 104 31.97 -0.87 17.45
CA GLU A 104 31.80 0.25 16.52
C GLU A 104 31.32 1.55 17.21
N GLY A 105 31.12 1.52 18.53
CA GLY A 105 30.67 2.65 19.34
C GLY A 105 29.14 2.78 19.46
N SER A 106 28.38 2.50 18.43
CA SER A 106 26.91 2.47 18.51
C SER A 106 26.31 1.79 17.27
N LEU A 107 25.02 1.41 17.36
CA LEU A 107 24.28 0.92 16.22
C LEU A 107 24.19 1.94 15.08
N ALA A 108 24.05 3.23 15.43
CA ALA A 108 24.05 4.31 14.46
C ALA A 108 25.40 4.49 13.74
N GLU A 109 26.54 4.32 14.40
CA GLU A 109 27.86 4.35 13.76
C GLU A 109 28.12 3.11 12.91
N PHE A 110 27.66 1.95 13.35
CA PHE A 110 27.70 0.71 12.57
C PHE A 110 26.94 0.83 11.24
N ALA A 111 25.77 1.46 11.25
CA ALA A 111 24.95 1.73 10.07
C ALA A 111 25.54 2.78 9.11
N LYS A 112 26.74 3.34 9.38
CA LYS A 112 27.48 4.20 8.44
C LYS A 112 28.45 3.42 7.54
N GLY A 113 28.23 2.13 7.32
CA GLY A 113 29.08 1.29 6.45
C GLY A 113 29.30 1.88 5.06
N TYR A 114 28.29 2.55 4.47
CA TYR A 114 28.40 3.22 3.17
C TYR A 114 29.47 4.35 3.11
N THR A 115 29.93 4.86 4.25
CA THR A 115 31.06 5.79 4.35
C THR A 115 32.42 5.10 4.46
N LYS A 116 32.42 3.77 4.65
CA LYS A 116 33.62 2.93 4.82
C LYS A 116 33.80 1.96 3.66
N PHE A 117 32.73 1.39 3.11
CA PHE A 117 32.71 0.44 2.00
C PHE A 117 32.32 1.11 0.68
N GLY A 118 32.57 0.43 -0.44
CA GLY A 118 32.48 1.00 -1.77
C GLY A 118 33.54 2.05 -2.00
N PHE A 119 33.28 3.03 -2.84
CA PHE A 119 34.18 4.12 -3.16
C PHE A 119 33.98 5.30 -2.22
N ASN A 120 35.02 5.68 -1.48
CA ASN A 120 35.03 6.81 -0.57
C ASN A 120 36.26 7.69 -0.80
N LYS A 121 36.16 8.99 -0.58
CA LYS A 121 37.28 9.93 -0.65
C LYS A 121 37.84 10.25 0.72
N THR A 122 39.17 10.32 0.83
CA THR A 122 39.84 10.88 1.98
C THR A 122 39.85 12.41 1.93
N ALA A 123 40.24 13.06 3.04
CA ALA A 123 40.40 14.51 3.07
C ALA A 123 41.49 15.02 2.10
N SER A 124 42.46 14.18 1.72
CA SER A 124 43.47 14.45 0.67
C SER A 124 42.99 14.25 -0.74
N GLY A 125 41.75 13.76 -0.92
CA GLY A 125 41.14 13.47 -2.24
C GLY A 125 41.48 12.10 -2.81
N GLU A 126 42.25 11.27 -2.09
CA GLU A 126 42.54 9.89 -2.48
C GLU A 126 41.23 9.07 -2.48
N ILE A 127 41.12 8.09 -3.39
CA ILE A 127 39.96 7.20 -3.52
C ILE A 127 40.26 5.89 -2.78
N VAL A 128 39.51 5.60 -1.72
CA VAL A 128 39.57 4.33 -1.00
C VAL A 128 38.40 3.46 -1.46
N PHE A 129 38.70 2.29 -1.99
CA PHE A 129 37.70 1.28 -2.31
C PHE A 129 37.80 0.11 -1.34
N ARG A 130 36.66 -0.32 -0.80
CA ARG A 130 36.53 -1.52 0.06
C ARG A 130 35.33 -2.34 -0.34
N GLU A 131 35.51 -3.68 -0.35
CA GLU A 131 34.48 -4.64 -0.69
C GLU A 131 34.57 -5.88 0.18
N TRP A 132 33.46 -6.33 0.74
CA TRP A 132 33.43 -7.58 1.52
C TRP A 132 33.13 -8.77 0.60
N ALA A 133 34.09 -9.64 0.43
CA ALA A 133 34.00 -10.86 -0.38
C ALA A 133 34.90 -11.95 0.21
N PRO A 134 34.53 -12.55 1.36
CA PRO A 134 35.39 -13.48 2.07
C PRO A 134 35.70 -14.76 1.27
N ALA A 135 34.80 -15.21 0.40
CA ALA A 135 35.00 -16.38 -0.45
C ALA A 135 36.00 -16.16 -1.62
N ALA A 136 36.38 -14.91 -1.92
CA ALA A 136 37.36 -14.59 -2.97
C ALA A 136 38.78 -14.91 -2.51
N CYS A 137 39.60 -15.52 -3.44
CA CYS A 137 41.01 -15.80 -3.21
C CYS A 137 41.94 -14.69 -3.70
N ARG A 138 41.52 -13.89 -4.69
CA ARG A 138 42.19 -12.71 -5.21
C ARG A 138 41.12 -11.73 -5.71
N ALA A 139 41.44 -10.45 -5.65
CA ALA A 139 40.58 -9.41 -6.21
C ALA A 139 41.43 -8.31 -6.88
N ALA A 140 40.85 -7.71 -7.93
CA ALA A 140 41.39 -6.55 -8.61
C ALA A 140 40.24 -5.61 -9.01
N LEU A 141 40.45 -4.32 -8.90
CA LEU A 141 39.52 -3.31 -9.44
C LEU A 141 39.84 -3.10 -10.93
N ILE A 142 38.86 -3.20 -11.77
CA ILE A 142 38.96 -3.02 -13.23
C ILE A 142 37.93 -2.00 -13.72
N GLY A 143 38.24 -1.33 -14.80
CA GLY A 143 37.35 -0.35 -15.38
C GLY A 143 38.00 0.51 -16.45
N ASP A 144 37.30 1.54 -16.92
CA ASP A 144 37.78 2.48 -17.92
C ASP A 144 39.07 3.16 -17.48
N PHE A 145 39.22 3.44 -16.19
CA PHE A 145 40.37 4.13 -15.58
C PHE A 145 41.71 3.37 -15.72
N ASN A 146 41.70 2.07 -15.91
CA ASN A 146 42.90 1.24 -16.11
C ASN A 146 42.84 0.35 -17.35
N GLY A 147 41.95 0.69 -18.30
CA GLY A 147 41.75 -0.04 -19.55
C GLY A 147 41.29 -1.47 -19.34
N TRP A 148 40.55 -1.74 -18.25
CA TRP A 148 40.02 -3.06 -17.87
C TRP A 148 41.14 -4.11 -17.62
N ASN A 149 42.36 -3.62 -17.30
CA ASN A 149 43.50 -4.48 -17.05
C ASN A 149 43.44 -5.11 -15.64
N PRO A 150 43.26 -6.43 -15.52
CA PRO A 150 43.12 -7.09 -14.23
C PRO A 150 44.41 -7.12 -13.40
N ASP A 151 45.55 -6.86 -14.00
CA ASP A 151 46.82 -6.86 -13.33
C ASP A 151 47.28 -5.45 -12.87
N ALA A 152 46.51 -4.41 -13.18
CA ALA A 152 46.91 -3.03 -12.88
C ALA A 152 46.57 -2.58 -11.46
N THR A 153 45.46 -3.08 -10.88
CA THR A 153 44.94 -2.57 -9.61
C THR A 153 44.51 -3.73 -8.70
N HIS A 154 45.46 -4.36 -8.00
CA HIS A 154 45.18 -5.43 -7.07
C HIS A 154 44.65 -4.89 -5.74
N LEU A 155 43.79 -5.64 -5.07
CA LEU A 155 43.28 -5.38 -3.74
C LEU A 155 44.00 -6.28 -2.73
N GLU A 156 44.16 -5.78 -1.51
CA GLU A 156 44.61 -6.52 -0.36
C GLU A 156 43.42 -6.95 0.50
N LYS A 157 43.48 -8.21 0.98
CA LYS A 157 42.44 -8.81 1.82
C LYS A 157 42.88 -8.79 3.28
N ASP A 158 42.02 -8.27 4.17
CA ASP A 158 42.23 -8.35 5.61
C ASP A 158 41.72 -9.69 6.21
N GLU A 159 41.88 -9.85 7.52
CA GLU A 159 41.46 -11.04 8.27
C GLU A 159 39.93 -11.23 8.34
N TYR A 160 39.15 -10.18 8.04
CA TYR A 160 37.67 -10.19 8.05
C TYR A 160 37.07 -10.43 6.67
N GLY A 161 37.89 -10.61 5.64
CA GLY A 161 37.44 -10.84 4.27
C GLY A 161 37.14 -9.58 3.49
N VAL A 162 37.55 -8.42 3.98
CA VAL A 162 37.41 -7.14 3.28
C VAL A 162 38.62 -6.92 2.36
N TRP A 163 38.34 -6.70 1.10
CA TRP A 163 39.28 -6.33 0.06
C TRP A 163 39.41 -4.82 -0.06
N SER A 164 40.60 -4.27 -0.08
CA SER A 164 40.81 -2.83 -0.12
C SER A 164 41.93 -2.39 -1.05
N VAL A 165 41.80 -1.17 -1.58
CA VAL A 165 42.85 -0.45 -2.30
C VAL A 165 42.67 1.04 -2.12
N THR A 166 43.78 1.77 -2.04
CA THR A 166 43.81 3.25 -2.03
C THR A 166 44.46 3.73 -3.33
N LEU A 167 43.77 4.56 -4.07
CA LEU A 167 44.19 5.15 -5.32
C LEU A 167 44.43 6.64 -5.17
N PRO A 168 45.36 7.22 -5.95
CA PRO A 168 45.62 8.66 -5.94
C PRO A 168 44.35 9.47 -6.25
N ALA A 169 44.35 10.72 -5.80
CA ALA A 169 43.30 11.67 -6.16
C ALA A 169 43.18 11.79 -7.68
N GLY A 170 41.93 11.69 -8.21
CA GLY A 170 41.64 11.76 -9.64
C GLY A 170 42.03 10.53 -10.45
N ALA A 171 42.41 9.42 -9.81
CA ALA A 171 42.73 8.17 -10.53
C ALA A 171 41.53 7.54 -11.27
N ILE A 172 40.31 7.82 -10.81
CA ILE A 172 39.06 7.44 -11.48
C ILE A 172 38.26 8.71 -11.73
N GLU A 173 37.89 8.97 -12.97
CA GLU A 173 37.05 10.09 -13.35
C GLU A 173 35.54 9.78 -13.06
N HIS A 174 34.78 10.81 -12.71
CA HIS A 174 33.33 10.68 -12.58
C HIS A 174 32.69 10.07 -13.86
N GLY A 175 31.78 9.12 -13.69
CA GLY A 175 31.11 8.44 -14.79
C GLY A 175 31.88 7.23 -15.35
N SER A 176 33.11 6.95 -14.89
CA SER A 176 33.88 5.78 -15.31
C SER A 176 33.18 4.48 -14.94
N ARG A 177 33.13 3.53 -15.89
CA ARG A 177 32.67 2.16 -15.64
C ARG A 177 33.69 1.39 -14.81
N VAL A 178 33.18 0.65 -13.83
CA VAL A 178 34.01 -0.13 -12.88
C VAL A 178 33.39 -1.46 -12.56
N LYS A 179 34.25 -2.50 -12.37
CA LYS A 179 33.88 -3.81 -11.80
C LYS A 179 34.98 -4.26 -10.84
N ILE A 180 34.60 -5.14 -9.93
CA ILE A 180 35.56 -5.91 -9.14
C ILE A 180 35.71 -7.29 -9.78
N ARG A 181 36.96 -7.63 -10.17
CA ARG A 181 37.32 -8.95 -10.69
C ARG A 181 37.80 -9.82 -9.57
N MET A 182 37.17 -10.95 -9.36
CA MET A 182 37.46 -11.84 -8.24
C MET A 182 37.82 -13.24 -8.71
N LYS A 183 38.78 -13.86 -8.04
CA LYS A 183 39.15 -15.26 -8.26
C LYS A 183 38.43 -16.15 -7.25
N LYS A 184 37.70 -17.16 -7.76
CA LYS A 184 37.06 -18.17 -6.91
C LYS A 184 38.04 -19.20 -6.39
N GLY A 185 37.65 -19.98 -5.35
CA GLY A 185 38.43 -21.05 -4.81
C GLY A 185 38.72 -22.21 -5.81
N ASP A 186 37.84 -22.42 -6.78
CA ASP A 186 38.01 -23.38 -7.88
C ASP A 186 38.98 -22.92 -8.98
N GLY A 187 39.51 -21.69 -8.86
CA GLY A 187 40.46 -21.10 -9.81
C GLY A 187 39.79 -20.27 -10.92
N GLY A 188 38.47 -20.29 -11.02
CA GLY A 188 37.71 -19.46 -11.97
C GLY A 188 37.73 -17.96 -11.61
N TRP A 189 37.62 -17.11 -12.65
CA TRP A 189 37.50 -15.66 -12.47
C TRP A 189 36.09 -15.19 -12.81
N VAL A 190 35.59 -14.22 -12.05
CA VAL A 190 34.31 -13.55 -12.26
C VAL A 190 34.46 -12.03 -12.10
N ASP A 191 33.69 -11.29 -12.88
CA ASP A 191 33.59 -9.84 -12.78
C ASP A 191 32.22 -9.51 -12.17
N ARG A 192 32.21 -8.62 -11.15
CA ARG A 192 30.98 -8.27 -10.42
C ARG A 192 30.84 -6.74 -10.33
N VAL A 193 29.61 -6.28 -10.38
CA VAL A 193 29.29 -4.91 -9.97
C VAL A 193 29.54 -4.79 -8.47
N PRO A 194 30.29 -3.81 -7.96
CA PRO A 194 30.55 -3.67 -6.53
C PRO A 194 29.25 -3.60 -5.71
N ALA A 195 29.20 -4.32 -4.58
CA ALA A 195 27.96 -4.41 -3.77
C ALA A 195 27.49 -3.04 -3.22
N TRP A 196 28.40 -2.12 -2.96
CA TRP A 196 28.13 -0.79 -2.43
C TRP A 196 28.10 0.30 -3.51
N ILE A 197 27.89 -0.07 -4.78
CA ILE A 197 27.86 0.89 -5.89
C ILE A 197 26.65 1.82 -5.80
N LYS A 198 26.84 3.10 -6.05
CA LYS A 198 25.78 4.13 -5.96
C LYS A 198 25.03 4.35 -7.28
N MET A 199 25.61 3.91 -8.36
CA MET A 199 25.05 3.97 -9.71
C MET A 199 25.53 2.76 -10.50
N SER A 200 24.65 2.12 -11.24
CA SER A 200 24.99 1.10 -12.22
C SER A 200 24.23 1.37 -13.52
N TYR A 201 24.73 0.85 -14.63
CA TYR A 201 24.21 1.17 -15.95
C TYR A 201 24.33 -0.02 -16.88
N SER A 202 23.29 -0.22 -17.66
CA SER A 202 23.30 -1.14 -18.80
C SER A 202 22.87 -0.37 -20.05
N GLU A 203 23.51 -0.64 -21.19
CA GLU A 203 23.26 0.08 -22.42
C GLU A 203 21.82 -0.16 -22.91
N PRO A 204 21.00 0.88 -23.09
CA PRO A 204 19.61 0.75 -23.50
C PRO A 204 19.50 0.10 -24.88
N GLY A 205 18.56 -0.84 -25.03
CA GLY A 205 18.29 -1.51 -26.29
C GLY A 205 19.24 -2.64 -26.68
N VAL A 206 20.25 -2.91 -25.86
CA VAL A 206 21.13 -4.09 -26.03
C VAL A 206 20.63 -5.19 -25.12
N MET A 207 19.82 -6.09 -25.67
CA MET A 207 19.31 -7.25 -24.92
C MET A 207 20.46 -8.11 -24.39
N GLY A 208 20.45 -8.37 -23.09
CA GLY A 208 21.48 -9.19 -22.44
C GLY A 208 22.81 -8.47 -22.20
N ALA A 209 22.85 -7.13 -22.32
CA ALA A 209 23.98 -6.37 -21.84
C ALA A 209 24.04 -6.46 -20.31
N ASN A 210 25.19 -6.87 -19.78
CA ASN A 210 25.42 -6.90 -18.34
C ASN A 210 25.56 -5.47 -17.82
N TYR A 211 25.13 -5.24 -16.57
CA TYR A 211 25.36 -3.95 -15.88
C TYR A 211 26.83 -3.75 -15.56
N ASP A 212 27.27 -2.50 -15.69
CA ASP A 212 28.55 -2.04 -15.15
C ASP A 212 28.27 -1.11 -13.96
N GLY A 213 29.11 -1.16 -12.93
CA GLY A 213 29.11 -0.15 -11.89
C GLY A 213 29.63 1.17 -12.45
N ILE A 214 29.09 2.29 -12.01
CA ILE A 214 29.53 3.64 -12.38
C ILE A 214 30.14 4.32 -11.16
N TYR A 215 31.39 4.78 -11.27
CA TYR A 215 32.00 5.62 -10.25
C TYR A 215 31.29 6.97 -10.21
N TRP A 216 30.40 7.15 -9.22
CA TRP A 216 29.56 8.35 -9.10
C TRP A 216 30.20 9.35 -8.14
N ASP A 217 30.80 10.38 -8.69
CA ASP A 217 31.46 11.46 -7.95
C ASP A 217 31.41 12.76 -8.78
N PRO A 218 30.19 13.32 -8.98
CA PRO A 218 30.03 14.50 -9.83
C PRO A 218 30.79 15.71 -9.27
N PRO A 219 31.26 16.62 -10.13
CA PRO A 219 31.89 17.86 -9.70
C PRO A 219 30.86 18.71 -8.92
N GLU A 220 31.35 19.62 -8.05
CA GLU A 220 30.52 20.40 -7.12
C GLU A 220 29.32 21.10 -7.79
N HIS A 221 29.50 21.61 -9.00
CA HIS A 221 28.47 22.35 -9.72
C HIS A 221 27.36 21.44 -10.31
N GLU A 222 27.57 20.14 -10.38
CA GLU A 222 26.60 19.14 -10.84
C GLU A 222 25.89 18.46 -9.66
N ARG A 223 26.42 18.58 -8.44
CA ARG A 223 25.82 18.01 -7.25
C ARG A 223 24.53 18.73 -6.88
N TYR A 224 23.48 17.98 -6.71
CA TYR A 224 22.22 18.56 -6.24
C TYR A 224 22.31 18.93 -4.76
N ALA A 225 22.09 20.20 -4.44
CA ALA A 225 21.97 20.70 -3.08
C ALA A 225 20.47 20.85 -2.72
N ARG A 226 20.05 20.16 -1.69
CA ARG A 226 18.66 20.26 -1.18
C ARG A 226 18.35 21.70 -0.74
N LYS A 227 17.16 22.18 -1.07
CA LYS A 227 16.71 23.56 -0.84
C LYS A 227 15.57 23.63 0.18
N ASN A 228 14.82 22.55 0.34
CA ASN A 228 13.62 22.51 1.14
C ASN A 228 13.83 21.71 2.42
N PRO A 229 13.25 22.13 3.55
CA PRO A 229 13.30 21.35 4.78
C PRO A 229 12.40 20.09 4.65
N ARG A 230 12.76 19.05 5.37
CA ARG A 230 11.93 17.85 5.51
C ARG A 230 10.58 18.23 6.14
N PRO A 231 9.43 17.81 5.56
CA PRO A 231 8.12 18.03 6.16
C PRO A 231 7.96 17.32 7.50
N GLN A 232 7.17 17.89 8.39
CA GLN A 232 6.82 17.21 9.64
C GLN A 232 5.97 15.97 9.36
N LYS A 233 6.09 14.95 10.23
CA LYS A 233 5.23 13.77 10.17
C LYS A 233 3.78 14.19 10.42
N PRO A 234 2.85 13.90 9.49
CA PRO A 234 1.44 14.23 9.68
C PRO A 234 0.83 13.34 10.77
N PRO A 235 -0.29 13.75 11.37
CA PRO A 235 -1.01 12.92 12.34
C PRO A 235 -1.42 11.56 11.79
N ALA A 236 -1.79 11.50 10.50
CA ALA A 236 -2.04 10.29 9.74
C ALA A 236 -1.52 10.44 8.31
N SER A 237 -1.00 9.34 7.75
CA SER A 237 -0.46 9.32 6.38
C SER A 237 -1.55 8.98 5.38
N ARG A 238 -1.75 9.88 4.40
CA ARG A 238 -2.49 9.64 3.17
C ARG A 238 -1.46 9.39 2.08
N ILE A 239 -1.27 8.10 1.79
CA ILE A 239 -0.15 7.60 0.98
C ILE A 239 -0.59 7.44 -0.47
N TYR A 240 0.17 8.06 -1.37
CA TYR A 240 0.09 7.82 -2.81
C TYR A 240 1.23 6.91 -3.23
N GLU A 241 0.92 5.65 -3.49
CA GLU A 241 1.88 4.66 -3.96
C GLU A 241 2.13 4.85 -5.45
N ALA A 242 3.39 4.93 -5.88
CA ALA A 242 3.75 5.24 -7.24
C ALA A 242 5.00 4.51 -7.73
N HIS A 243 4.97 4.09 -9.00
CA HIS A 243 6.11 3.61 -9.74
C HIS A 243 6.59 4.71 -10.70
N VAL A 244 7.80 5.25 -10.49
CA VAL A 244 8.30 6.40 -11.23
C VAL A 244 8.26 6.17 -12.75
N GLY A 245 8.80 5.04 -13.21
CA GLY A 245 8.98 4.77 -14.65
C GLY A 245 7.68 4.64 -15.45
N MET A 246 6.56 4.25 -14.81
CA MET A 246 5.26 4.11 -15.48
C MET A 246 4.30 5.26 -15.18
N SER A 247 4.76 6.34 -14.56
CA SER A 247 3.89 7.43 -14.11
C SER A 247 3.50 8.43 -15.21
N GLY A 248 4.18 8.43 -16.34
CA GLY A 248 3.95 9.38 -17.44
C GLY A 248 2.73 9.04 -18.28
N LEU A 249 2.26 10.04 -19.06
CA LEU A 249 1.22 9.87 -20.07
C LEU A 249 1.74 9.18 -21.34
N GLU A 250 2.98 9.46 -21.72
CA GLU A 250 3.61 8.89 -22.90
C GLU A 250 4.01 7.43 -22.67
N ALA A 251 3.97 6.62 -23.73
CA ALA A 251 4.36 5.21 -23.70
C ALA A 251 5.89 5.07 -23.69
N LYS A 252 6.52 5.43 -22.56
CA LYS A 252 7.97 5.37 -22.31
C LYS A 252 8.24 5.22 -20.82
N VAL A 253 9.50 5.00 -20.45
CA VAL A 253 9.95 5.11 -19.07
C VAL A 253 10.00 6.60 -18.69
N ASN A 254 9.27 6.99 -17.64
CA ASN A 254 9.27 8.33 -17.08
C ASN A 254 10.49 8.55 -16.19
N SER A 255 11.06 9.74 -16.20
CA SER A 255 12.23 10.07 -15.40
C SER A 255 11.86 10.59 -14.00
N TYR A 256 12.86 10.61 -13.08
CA TYR A 256 12.71 11.24 -11.76
C TYR A 256 12.29 12.69 -11.85
N ARG A 257 12.82 13.44 -12.83
CA ARG A 257 12.47 14.85 -13.04
C ARG A 257 11.06 15.03 -13.58
N GLU A 258 10.66 14.25 -14.58
CA GLU A 258 9.28 14.29 -15.10
C GLU A 258 8.28 13.91 -14.01
N PHE A 259 8.61 12.94 -13.15
CA PHE A 259 7.76 12.63 -12.00
C PHE A 259 7.63 13.83 -11.04
N ALA A 260 8.76 14.49 -10.75
CA ALA A 260 8.77 15.64 -9.86
C ALA A 260 7.99 16.84 -10.42
N ASP A 261 8.12 17.10 -11.71
CA ASP A 261 7.57 18.30 -12.34
C ASP A 261 6.10 18.12 -12.76
N ASP A 262 5.69 16.91 -13.17
CA ASP A 262 4.36 16.66 -13.74
C ASP A 262 3.42 15.87 -12.79
N ILE A 263 3.95 14.96 -11.99
CA ILE A 263 3.14 14.02 -11.19
C ILE A 263 2.97 14.49 -9.73
N LEU A 264 4.04 14.99 -9.08
CA LEU A 264 3.91 15.50 -7.71
C LEU A 264 2.87 16.62 -7.56
N PRO A 265 2.73 17.58 -8.52
CA PRO A 265 1.66 18.56 -8.44
C PRO A 265 0.25 17.95 -8.45
N ARG A 266 0.01 16.87 -9.22
CA ARG A 266 -1.26 16.13 -9.23
C ARG A 266 -1.56 15.49 -7.87
N ILE A 267 -0.54 14.82 -7.30
CA ILE A 267 -0.64 14.18 -5.99
C ILE A 267 -0.96 15.20 -4.90
N LYS A 268 -0.31 16.37 -4.97
CA LYS A 268 -0.58 17.49 -4.05
C LYS A 268 -2.00 18.04 -4.19
N ASP A 269 -2.47 18.20 -5.43
CA ASP A 269 -3.83 18.70 -5.74
C ASP A 269 -4.92 17.73 -5.23
N LEU A 270 -4.69 16.43 -5.35
CA LEU A 270 -5.57 15.41 -4.79
C LEU A 270 -5.63 15.45 -3.25
N GLY A 271 -4.62 15.99 -2.57
CA GLY A 271 -4.61 16.15 -1.11
C GLY A 271 -3.83 15.07 -0.35
N TYR A 272 -3.06 14.24 -1.03
CA TYR A 272 -2.14 13.31 -0.39
C TYR A 272 -0.99 14.06 0.28
N ASN A 273 -0.48 13.53 1.40
CA ASN A 273 0.60 14.15 2.17
C ASN A 273 1.88 13.31 2.19
N THR A 274 1.84 12.11 1.62
CA THR A 274 2.93 11.16 1.59
C THR A 274 2.93 10.44 0.24
N VAL A 275 4.11 10.30 -0.39
CA VAL A 275 4.34 9.48 -1.58
C VAL A 275 5.19 8.29 -1.19
N GLN A 276 4.79 7.09 -1.58
CA GLN A 276 5.57 5.86 -1.45
C GLN A 276 6.11 5.49 -2.83
N LEU A 277 7.44 5.54 -3.00
CA LEU A 277 8.11 5.24 -4.26
C LEU A 277 8.58 3.79 -4.30
N MET A 278 8.11 3.04 -5.29
CA MET A 278 8.61 1.73 -5.68
C MET A 278 9.56 1.83 -6.87
N ALA A 279 10.34 0.77 -7.13
CA ALA A 279 11.28 0.64 -8.23
C ALA A 279 12.44 1.67 -8.24
N VAL A 280 12.84 2.18 -7.09
CA VAL A 280 13.95 3.15 -6.96
C VAL A 280 15.31 2.46 -6.93
N MET A 281 15.46 1.33 -6.22
CA MET A 281 16.69 0.56 -6.22
C MET A 281 16.93 -0.12 -7.57
N GLU A 282 18.18 -0.19 -8.03
CA GLU A 282 18.49 -0.76 -9.34
C GLU A 282 18.12 -2.24 -9.45
N HIS A 283 17.48 -2.56 -10.56
CA HIS A 283 16.99 -3.90 -10.89
C HIS A 283 17.13 -4.16 -12.39
N ALA A 284 17.67 -5.32 -12.78
CA ALA A 284 17.89 -5.65 -14.19
C ALA A 284 16.58 -5.98 -14.90
N TYR A 285 15.65 -6.67 -14.24
CA TYR A 285 14.35 -7.04 -14.80
C TYR A 285 13.28 -5.98 -14.53
N TYR A 286 12.94 -5.19 -15.55
CA TYR A 286 11.98 -4.08 -15.43
C TYR A 286 10.58 -4.57 -15.04
N GLY A 287 10.14 -5.71 -15.57
CA GLY A 287 8.84 -6.33 -15.26
C GLY A 287 8.68 -6.80 -13.81
N SER A 288 9.74 -6.74 -13.00
CA SER A 288 9.66 -7.05 -11.56
C SER A 288 9.06 -5.92 -10.71
N PHE A 289 8.60 -4.82 -11.28
CA PHE A 289 8.18 -3.62 -10.53
C PHE A 289 9.27 -3.04 -9.60
N GLY A 290 10.53 -3.46 -9.78
CA GLY A 290 11.63 -3.08 -8.90
C GLY A 290 11.85 -4.03 -7.71
N TYR A 291 11.10 -5.14 -7.61
CA TYR A 291 11.25 -6.09 -6.50
C TYR A 291 12.36 -7.12 -6.70
N HIS A 292 12.88 -7.32 -7.92
CA HIS A 292 14.10 -8.10 -8.16
C HIS A 292 15.35 -7.21 -8.14
N VAL A 293 15.64 -6.64 -6.98
CA VAL A 293 16.78 -5.73 -6.81
C VAL A 293 18.09 -6.44 -7.11
N THR A 294 18.98 -5.77 -7.88
CA THR A 294 20.34 -6.24 -8.17
C THR A 294 21.40 -5.45 -7.40
N SER A 295 21.17 -4.13 -7.22
CA SER A 295 22.13 -3.23 -6.55
C SER A 295 21.41 -2.31 -5.57
N PRO A 296 21.28 -2.71 -4.28
CA PRO A 296 20.49 -1.98 -3.27
C PRO A 296 20.93 -0.53 -2.98
N PHE A 297 22.19 -0.17 -3.23
CA PHE A 297 22.68 1.20 -3.04
C PHE A 297 22.61 2.07 -4.30
N ALA A 298 22.32 1.47 -5.47
CA ALA A 298 22.21 2.20 -6.73
C ALA A 298 20.77 2.61 -7.01
N VAL A 299 20.60 3.82 -7.56
CA VAL A 299 19.32 4.25 -8.08
C VAL A 299 19.01 3.56 -9.41
N SER A 300 17.74 3.34 -9.73
CA SER A 300 17.32 2.78 -11.04
C SER A 300 17.75 3.72 -12.16
N SER A 301 18.71 3.27 -12.95
CA SER A 301 19.31 4.04 -14.05
C SER A 301 18.34 4.30 -15.20
N ARG A 302 17.24 3.55 -15.27
CA ARG A 302 16.16 3.78 -16.25
C ARG A 302 15.45 5.10 -16.05
N CYS A 303 15.31 5.55 -14.80
CA CYS A 303 14.57 6.76 -14.46
C CYS A 303 15.49 8.00 -14.33
N GLY A 304 16.80 7.82 -14.37
CA GLY A 304 17.75 8.91 -14.22
C GLY A 304 18.97 8.56 -13.37
N ASN A 305 19.54 9.54 -12.69
CA ASN A 305 20.76 9.43 -11.91
C ASN A 305 20.53 9.84 -10.44
N PRO A 306 21.52 9.66 -9.54
CA PRO A 306 21.40 10.04 -8.13
C PRO A 306 20.98 11.49 -7.88
N GLU A 307 21.45 12.44 -8.68
CA GLU A 307 21.11 13.86 -8.52
C GLU A 307 19.67 14.18 -8.94
N ASP A 308 19.13 13.43 -9.90
CA ASP A 308 17.72 13.53 -10.33
C ASP A 308 16.76 13.01 -9.25
N LEU A 309 17.12 11.93 -8.58
CA LEU A 309 16.32 11.42 -7.44
C LEU A 309 16.36 12.40 -6.25
N LYS A 310 17.52 13.01 -5.96
CA LYS A 310 17.61 14.07 -4.92
C LYS A 310 16.71 15.25 -5.26
N TYR A 311 16.66 15.64 -6.55
CA TYR A 311 15.74 16.67 -7.03
C TYR A 311 14.27 16.31 -6.76
N LEU A 312 13.87 15.07 -7.08
CA LEU A 312 12.50 14.58 -6.85
C LEU A 312 12.12 14.68 -5.37
N VAL A 313 12.95 14.14 -4.47
CA VAL A 313 12.67 14.16 -3.03
C VAL A 313 12.58 15.60 -2.50
N ASP A 314 13.50 16.47 -2.92
CA ASP A 314 13.50 17.89 -2.51
C ASP A 314 12.28 18.65 -3.06
N ALA A 315 11.84 18.36 -4.30
CA ALA A 315 10.63 18.93 -4.88
C ALA A 315 9.37 18.52 -4.09
N ALA A 316 9.27 17.24 -3.70
CA ALA A 316 8.19 16.76 -2.84
C ALA A 316 8.17 17.49 -1.49
N HIS A 317 9.35 17.67 -0.85
CA HIS A 317 9.47 18.43 0.38
C HIS A 317 9.03 19.90 0.22
N GLY A 318 9.38 20.52 -0.92
CA GLY A 318 8.93 21.87 -1.25
C GLY A 318 7.41 22.01 -1.38
N MET A 319 6.71 20.92 -1.67
CA MET A 319 5.25 20.84 -1.69
C MET A 319 4.65 20.39 -0.35
N GLY A 320 5.48 20.13 0.67
CA GLY A 320 5.03 19.58 1.96
C GLY A 320 4.59 18.13 1.89
N ILE A 321 5.08 17.37 0.91
CA ILE A 321 4.84 15.94 0.72
C ILE A 321 6.04 15.17 1.26
N ARG A 322 5.81 14.18 2.12
CA ARG A 322 6.82 13.22 2.58
C ARG A 322 7.05 12.14 1.54
N VAL A 323 8.26 11.58 1.52
CA VAL A 323 8.62 10.52 0.58
C VAL A 323 9.10 9.29 1.33
N LEU A 324 8.36 8.17 1.17
CA LEU A 324 8.75 6.86 1.66
C LEU A 324 9.38 6.05 0.53
N LEU A 325 10.38 5.25 0.87
CA LEU A 325 11.00 4.29 -0.03
C LEU A 325 10.42 2.90 0.23
N ASP A 326 10.00 2.23 -0.84
CA ASP A 326 9.74 0.80 -0.80
C ASP A 326 11.07 0.05 -0.81
N VAL A 327 11.41 -0.58 0.33
CA VAL A 327 12.72 -1.21 0.55
C VAL A 327 12.59 -2.74 0.59
N ILE A 328 13.39 -3.41 -0.25
CA ILE A 328 13.38 -4.86 -0.39
C ILE A 328 14.59 -5.43 0.36
N HIS A 329 14.40 -5.73 1.66
CA HIS A 329 15.39 -6.39 2.50
C HIS A 329 15.03 -7.85 2.80
N SER A 330 13.89 -8.30 2.31
CA SER A 330 13.47 -9.70 2.37
C SER A 330 14.27 -10.59 1.42
N HIS A 331 14.63 -10.07 0.23
CA HIS A 331 15.28 -10.86 -0.82
C HIS A 331 16.02 -9.97 -1.83
N VAL A 332 16.75 -10.58 -2.74
CA VAL A 332 17.32 -9.96 -3.95
C VAL A 332 17.14 -10.88 -5.16
N SER A 333 17.28 -10.31 -6.36
CA SER A 333 17.29 -11.07 -7.62
C SER A 333 18.33 -12.21 -7.60
N CYS A 334 17.97 -13.36 -8.17
CA CYS A 334 18.93 -14.45 -8.44
C CYS A 334 19.97 -14.11 -9.52
N ASN A 335 19.90 -12.96 -10.17
CA ASN A 335 20.81 -12.56 -11.23
C ASN A 335 22.23 -12.37 -10.67
N VAL A 336 23.10 -13.32 -10.93
CA VAL A 336 24.48 -13.34 -10.44
C VAL A 336 25.44 -12.45 -11.22
N GLU A 337 25.04 -11.96 -12.41
CA GLU A 337 25.95 -11.20 -13.29
C GLU A 337 25.85 -9.68 -13.03
N ASP A 338 24.68 -9.19 -12.62
CA ASP A 338 24.38 -7.76 -12.59
C ASP A 338 24.30 -7.16 -11.18
N GLY A 339 24.59 -7.94 -10.14
CA GLY A 339 24.47 -7.43 -8.79
C GLY A 339 25.01 -8.32 -7.69
N ILE A 340 24.54 -8.06 -6.46
CA ILE A 340 25.06 -8.65 -5.21
C ILE A 340 24.88 -10.19 -5.15
N ALA A 341 23.90 -10.76 -5.85
CA ALA A 341 23.65 -12.20 -5.83
C ALA A 341 24.87 -13.06 -6.29
N GLY A 342 25.80 -12.46 -6.98
CA GLY A 342 27.01 -13.11 -7.46
C GLY A 342 28.20 -13.16 -6.49
N PHE A 343 28.11 -12.56 -5.29
CA PHE A 343 29.24 -12.44 -4.36
C PHE A 343 29.56 -13.71 -3.56
N ASP A 344 28.64 -14.66 -3.46
CA ASP A 344 28.86 -15.98 -2.86
C ASP A 344 29.36 -17.04 -3.88
N PHE A 345 29.51 -16.64 -5.15
CA PHE A 345 29.90 -17.48 -6.26
C PHE A 345 29.00 -18.71 -6.49
N GLY A 346 27.73 -18.65 -6.04
CA GLY A 346 26.76 -19.73 -6.10
C GLY A 346 27.03 -20.86 -5.09
N GLN A 347 27.86 -20.63 -4.12
CA GLN A 347 28.21 -21.56 -3.03
C GLN A 347 28.19 -20.78 -1.70
N PRO A 348 27.01 -20.40 -1.21
CA PRO A 348 26.90 -19.66 0.04
C PRO A 348 27.49 -20.49 1.20
N THR A 349 28.14 -19.82 2.11
CA THR A 349 28.69 -20.34 3.35
C THR A 349 28.21 -19.48 4.50
N GLN A 350 28.54 -19.83 5.72
CA GLN A 350 28.22 -19.01 6.89
C GLN A 350 28.75 -17.56 6.74
N ASP A 351 29.84 -17.35 5.99
CA ASP A 351 30.43 -16.05 5.68
C ASP A 351 30.00 -15.54 4.29
N SER A 352 28.72 -15.59 4.00
CA SER A 352 28.13 -15.12 2.73
C SER A 352 27.01 -14.11 2.99
N TYR A 353 26.68 -13.32 1.95
CA TYR A 353 25.52 -12.43 1.98
C TYR A 353 24.19 -13.21 2.14
N PHE A 354 24.14 -14.45 1.66
CA PHE A 354 22.91 -15.24 1.57
C PHE A 354 23.00 -16.52 2.40
N GLY A 355 21.84 -17.01 2.85
CA GLY A 355 21.72 -18.28 3.56
C GLY A 355 22.11 -19.48 2.69
N GLU A 356 22.41 -20.63 3.35
CA GLU A 356 22.73 -21.87 2.69
C GLU A 356 21.47 -22.66 2.30
N GLY A 357 21.49 -23.30 1.13
CA GLY A 357 20.41 -24.18 0.67
C GLY A 357 19.04 -23.49 0.60
N GLU A 358 18.02 -24.12 1.17
CA GLU A 358 16.64 -23.61 1.20
C GLU A 358 16.50 -22.33 2.04
N ALA A 359 17.30 -22.16 3.08
CA ALA A 359 17.30 -20.93 3.88
C ALA A 359 17.84 -19.69 3.12
N GLY A 360 18.49 -19.88 1.99
CA GLY A 360 19.03 -18.81 1.14
C GLY A 360 18.31 -18.63 -0.19
N TYR A 361 17.19 -19.31 -0.41
CA TYR A 361 16.48 -19.27 -1.68
C TYR A 361 14.96 -19.34 -1.52
N HIS A 362 14.28 -18.36 -2.06
CA HIS A 362 12.82 -18.31 -2.10
C HIS A 362 12.33 -18.86 -3.45
N TRP A 363 11.86 -20.10 -3.45
CA TRP A 363 11.55 -20.82 -4.70
C TRP A 363 10.38 -20.21 -5.48
N LEU A 364 9.40 -19.62 -4.78
CA LEU A 364 8.25 -18.97 -5.44
C LEU A 364 8.64 -17.65 -6.13
N TRP A 365 9.57 -16.88 -5.55
CA TRP A 365 10.01 -15.60 -6.09
C TRP A 365 11.29 -15.70 -6.94
N ASP A 366 11.86 -16.90 -7.10
CA ASP A 366 13.17 -17.10 -7.74
C ASP A 366 14.22 -16.08 -7.24
N SER A 367 14.35 -15.99 -5.92
CA SER A 367 15.12 -14.91 -5.27
C SER A 367 16.05 -15.45 -4.20
N ARG A 368 17.13 -14.72 -3.93
CA ARG A 368 18.09 -15.05 -2.88
C ARG A 368 17.66 -14.37 -1.55
N LEU A 369 17.82 -15.11 -0.45
CA LEU A 369 17.47 -14.66 0.90
C LEU A 369 18.73 -14.33 1.70
N TYR A 370 18.73 -13.19 2.38
CA TYR A 370 19.88 -12.72 3.15
C TYR A 370 20.17 -13.59 4.38
N ASN A 371 21.46 -13.67 4.73
CA ASN A 371 21.93 -14.27 5.98
C ASN A 371 21.89 -13.22 7.11
N TYR A 372 20.73 -13.03 7.74
CA TYR A 372 20.52 -12.01 8.76
C TYR A 372 21.34 -12.20 10.06
N GLU A 373 21.94 -13.39 10.27
CA GLU A 373 22.80 -13.65 11.42
C GLU A 373 24.20 -13.08 11.22
N ASN A 374 24.65 -12.93 9.94
CA ASN A 374 25.99 -12.49 9.62
C ASN A 374 26.19 -10.99 9.95
N TRP A 375 27.35 -10.68 10.57
CA TRP A 375 27.72 -9.33 11.01
C TRP A 375 27.78 -8.33 9.85
N GLU A 376 28.45 -8.67 8.74
CA GLU A 376 28.62 -7.78 7.61
C GLU A 376 27.34 -7.62 6.79
N VAL A 377 26.45 -8.63 6.78
CA VAL A 377 25.12 -8.52 6.18
C VAL A 377 24.24 -7.54 6.96
N GLN A 378 24.25 -7.62 8.28
CA GLN A 378 23.55 -6.64 9.13
C GLN A 378 24.10 -5.23 8.90
N ARG A 379 25.43 -5.07 8.82
CA ARG A 379 26.07 -3.79 8.47
C ARG A 379 25.57 -3.29 7.12
N TYR A 380 25.54 -4.15 6.12
CA TYR A 380 25.12 -3.83 4.75
C TYR A 380 23.67 -3.32 4.73
N LEU A 381 22.76 -4.07 5.30
CA LEU A 381 21.33 -3.75 5.31
C LEU A 381 20.98 -2.52 6.16
N LEU A 382 21.56 -2.39 7.38
CA LEU A 382 21.36 -1.20 8.22
C LEU A 382 21.97 0.04 7.57
N SER A 383 23.13 -0.09 6.91
CA SER A 383 23.74 1.01 6.17
C SER A 383 22.93 1.42 4.95
N ASN A 384 22.22 0.49 4.32
CA ASN A 384 21.34 0.80 3.20
C ASN A 384 20.18 1.70 3.63
N LEU A 385 19.50 1.40 4.74
CA LEU A 385 18.45 2.27 5.29
C LEU A 385 18.98 3.66 5.58
N ARG A 386 20.10 3.73 6.31
CA ARG A 386 20.70 5.01 6.67
C ARG A 386 21.14 5.82 5.45
N TYR A 387 21.71 5.17 4.43
CA TYR A 387 22.14 5.79 3.18
C TYR A 387 20.99 6.49 2.46
N TRP A 388 19.85 5.83 2.35
CA TRP A 388 18.67 6.43 1.69
C TRP A 388 18.13 7.64 2.45
N VAL A 389 18.21 7.66 3.78
CA VAL A 389 17.82 8.83 4.58
C VAL A 389 18.87 9.95 4.50
N ASP A 390 20.14 9.64 4.68
CA ASP A 390 21.22 10.64 4.76
C ASP A 390 21.52 11.26 3.38
N GLU A 391 21.59 10.43 2.34
CA GLU A 391 21.99 10.89 1.00
C GLU A 391 20.80 11.51 0.22
N TYR A 392 19.63 10.89 0.25
CA TYR A 392 18.49 11.30 -0.55
C TYR A 392 17.41 12.06 0.23
N GLY A 393 17.34 11.88 1.55
CA GLY A 393 16.39 12.58 2.39
C GLY A 393 15.03 11.88 2.52
N PHE A 394 14.94 10.59 2.24
CA PHE A 394 13.70 9.83 2.47
C PHE A 394 13.20 9.98 3.91
N ASP A 395 11.88 10.05 4.07
CA ASP A 395 11.19 10.29 5.33
C ASP A 395 10.77 9.00 6.05
N GLY A 396 11.02 7.86 5.42
CA GLY A 396 10.68 6.56 5.95
C GLY A 396 10.69 5.47 4.90
N PHE A 397 10.16 4.30 5.29
CA PHE A 397 10.22 3.07 4.50
C PHE A 397 8.92 2.27 4.59
N ARG A 398 8.56 1.63 3.48
CA ARG A 398 7.71 0.44 3.48
C ARG A 398 8.65 -0.75 3.27
N PHE A 399 8.64 -1.70 4.19
CA PHE A 399 9.39 -2.94 4.07
C PHE A 399 8.55 -3.99 3.36
N ASP A 400 9.07 -4.46 2.22
CA ASP A 400 8.48 -5.50 1.40
C ASP A 400 8.68 -6.89 2.00
N GLY A 401 7.65 -7.75 1.90
CA GLY A 401 7.77 -9.17 2.16
C GLY A 401 8.18 -9.54 3.59
N ILE A 402 7.74 -8.80 4.60
CA ILE A 402 8.13 -9.03 6.01
C ILE A 402 7.74 -10.43 6.47
N THR A 403 6.60 -10.98 6.06
CA THR A 403 6.21 -12.35 6.39
C THR A 403 7.28 -13.37 5.97
N SER A 404 7.90 -13.18 4.81
CA SER A 404 9.01 -14.05 4.34
C SER A 404 10.25 -13.96 5.25
N MET A 405 10.46 -12.83 5.94
CA MET A 405 11.57 -12.66 6.88
C MET A 405 11.27 -13.26 8.25
N LEU A 406 10.02 -13.13 8.75
CA LEU A 406 9.64 -13.51 10.10
C LEU A 406 9.71 -15.02 10.36
N TYR A 407 9.59 -15.85 9.32
CA TYR A 407 9.45 -17.30 9.46
C TYR A 407 10.42 -18.08 8.57
N ASN A 408 10.90 -19.23 9.09
CA ASN A 408 11.78 -20.15 8.35
C ASN A 408 11.07 -20.82 7.16
N HIS A 409 9.73 -20.93 7.20
CA HIS A 409 8.91 -21.41 6.07
C HIS A 409 8.52 -20.28 5.09
N HIS A 410 8.99 -19.05 5.31
CA HIS A 410 8.77 -17.87 4.46
C HIS A 410 7.29 -17.51 4.19
N GLY A 411 6.35 -18.00 5.00
CA GLY A 411 4.91 -17.84 4.76
C GLY A 411 4.34 -18.75 3.68
N LEU A 412 5.17 -19.60 3.05
CA LEU A 412 4.76 -20.45 1.93
C LEU A 412 3.90 -21.62 2.40
N GLN A 413 2.74 -21.79 1.74
CA GLN A 413 1.79 -22.88 2.04
C GLN A 413 1.29 -22.88 3.51
N MET A 414 1.31 -21.73 4.17
CA MET A 414 0.86 -21.56 5.54
C MET A 414 -0.35 -20.65 5.60
N GLU A 415 -1.34 -21.05 6.39
CA GLU A 415 -2.48 -20.20 6.76
C GLU A 415 -2.30 -19.74 8.20
N PHE A 416 -2.37 -18.43 8.42
CA PHE A 416 -2.29 -17.85 9.75
C PHE A 416 -3.69 -17.70 10.35
N SER A 417 -3.99 -18.52 11.34
CA SER A 417 -5.30 -18.56 12.00
C SER A 417 -5.47 -17.53 13.11
N GLY A 418 -4.39 -16.83 13.48
CA GLY A 418 -4.34 -15.96 14.66
C GLY A 418 -3.95 -16.71 15.95
N ASP A 419 -3.62 -18.00 15.88
CA ASP A 419 -3.07 -18.77 16.99
C ASP A 419 -1.65 -18.30 17.30
N TYR A 420 -1.40 -17.86 18.55
CA TYR A 420 -0.10 -17.32 18.98
C TYR A 420 1.03 -18.34 18.87
N ASN A 421 0.76 -19.63 18.90
CA ASN A 421 1.75 -20.67 18.66
C ASN A 421 2.37 -20.62 17.24
N GLN A 422 1.67 -20.02 16.27
CA GLN A 422 2.20 -19.83 14.90
C GLN A 422 3.24 -18.70 14.83
N TYR A 423 3.25 -17.79 15.82
CA TYR A 423 4.10 -16.60 15.80
C TYR A 423 5.34 -16.73 16.71
N PHE A 424 5.27 -17.56 17.76
CA PHE A 424 6.27 -17.63 18.81
C PHE A 424 6.75 -19.08 19.03
N GLY A 425 7.31 -19.69 17.97
CA GLY A 425 7.76 -21.07 17.94
C GLY A 425 9.10 -21.26 17.25
N PHE A 426 9.42 -22.50 16.92
CA PHE A 426 10.65 -22.86 16.21
C PHE A 426 10.67 -22.39 14.75
N ASP A 427 9.50 -22.09 14.18
CA ASP A 427 9.38 -21.60 12.80
C ASP A 427 9.71 -20.09 12.70
N THR A 428 9.78 -19.38 13.82
CA THR A 428 10.17 -17.97 13.82
C THR A 428 11.65 -17.81 13.50
N ASN A 429 11.98 -17.01 12.48
CA ASN A 429 13.35 -16.66 12.12
C ASN A 429 13.88 -15.55 13.05
N VAL A 430 14.39 -15.94 14.22
CA VAL A 430 14.86 -14.99 15.24
C VAL A 430 15.99 -14.08 14.75
N PRO A 431 16.98 -14.53 13.94
CA PRO A 431 17.97 -13.63 13.34
C PRO A 431 17.36 -12.50 12.51
N ALA A 432 16.35 -12.80 11.67
CA ALA A 432 15.66 -11.80 10.87
C ALA A 432 14.81 -10.85 11.73
N VAL A 433 14.10 -11.39 12.74
CA VAL A 433 13.37 -10.56 13.71
C VAL A 433 14.31 -9.59 14.43
N ASN A 434 15.48 -10.06 14.87
CA ASN A 434 16.47 -9.22 15.54
C ASN A 434 17.04 -8.15 14.60
N TYR A 435 17.26 -8.49 13.32
CA TYR A 435 17.66 -7.50 12.31
C TYR A 435 16.58 -6.40 12.20
N LEU A 436 15.30 -6.78 12.09
CA LEU A 436 14.20 -5.81 12.02
C LEU A 436 14.09 -4.95 13.28
N MET A 437 14.28 -5.53 14.46
CA MET A 437 14.35 -4.76 15.72
C MET A 437 15.49 -3.75 15.69
N MET A 438 16.70 -4.15 15.27
CA MET A 438 17.84 -3.23 15.14
C MET A 438 17.60 -2.14 14.09
N ALA A 439 16.98 -2.47 12.96
CA ALA A 439 16.64 -1.52 11.91
C ALA A 439 15.69 -0.43 12.43
N ASN A 440 14.59 -0.84 13.05
CA ASN A 440 13.60 0.08 13.60
C ASN A 440 14.16 0.91 14.78
N ASP A 441 14.93 0.29 15.66
CA ASP A 441 15.56 0.96 16.79
C ASP A 441 16.54 2.05 16.29
N MET A 442 17.42 1.71 15.36
CA MET A 442 18.38 2.63 14.75
C MET A 442 17.70 3.80 14.03
N LEU A 443 16.63 3.50 13.27
CA LEU A 443 15.88 4.51 12.51
C LEU A 443 15.18 5.50 13.44
N HIS A 444 14.46 5.02 14.46
CA HIS A 444 13.74 5.89 15.39
C HIS A 444 14.65 6.68 16.31
N GLU A 445 15.79 6.11 16.73
CA GLU A 445 16.80 6.83 17.52
C GLU A 445 17.50 7.92 16.69
N SER A 446 17.83 7.63 15.42
CA SER A 446 18.63 8.54 14.58
C SER A 446 17.80 9.63 13.89
N TYR A 447 16.52 9.36 13.59
CA TYR A 447 15.67 10.22 12.77
C TYR A 447 14.30 10.45 13.40
N PRO A 448 14.17 11.44 14.30
CA PRO A 448 12.87 11.77 14.88
C PRO A 448 11.81 12.06 13.81
N GLY A 449 10.66 11.37 13.90
CA GLY A 449 9.55 11.51 12.94
C GLY A 449 9.69 10.65 11.68
N ILE A 450 10.67 9.75 11.59
CA ILE A 450 10.70 8.72 10.54
C ILE A 450 9.44 7.86 10.60
N GLU A 451 9.03 7.29 9.48
CA GLU A 451 7.87 6.40 9.39
C GLU A 451 8.27 5.06 8.80
N VAL A 452 7.94 3.96 9.48
CA VAL A 452 8.31 2.62 9.04
C VAL A 452 7.08 1.74 9.00
N ILE A 453 6.74 1.25 7.81
CA ILE A 453 5.54 0.47 7.54
C ILE A 453 5.93 -0.95 7.14
N ALA A 454 5.30 -1.96 7.72
CA ALA A 454 5.50 -3.36 7.39
C ALA A 454 4.45 -3.85 6.40
N GLU A 455 4.88 -4.54 5.34
CA GLU A 455 4.00 -5.42 4.60
C GLU A 455 4.03 -6.81 5.25
N ASP A 456 2.98 -7.15 5.99
CA ASP A 456 2.87 -8.43 6.69
C ASP A 456 1.46 -8.99 6.62
N VAL A 457 1.33 -10.20 6.06
CA VAL A 457 0.06 -10.93 5.97
C VAL A 457 -0.17 -11.83 7.18
N SER A 458 0.88 -12.14 7.96
CA SER A 458 0.78 -13.11 9.06
C SER A 458 -0.03 -12.59 10.25
N GLY A 459 -0.02 -11.28 10.48
CA GLY A 459 -0.65 -10.66 11.62
C GLY A 459 0.10 -10.90 12.95
N MET A 460 1.45 -11.10 12.91
CA MET A 460 2.27 -11.33 14.11
C MET A 460 2.01 -10.25 15.18
N PRO A 461 1.69 -10.64 16.43
CA PRO A 461 1.59 -9.72 17.56
C PRO A 461 2.92 -9.01 17.82
N THR A 462 2.87 -7.79 18.30
CA THR A 462 4.02 -6.94 18.65
C THR A 462 4.80 -6.38 17.46
N LEU A 463 4.39 -6.67 16.22
CA LEU A 463 5.07 -6.15 15.03
C LEU A 463 5.14 -4.62 15.05
N CYS A 464 4.01 -3.96 15.35
CA CYS A 464 3.87 -2.51 15.38
C CYS A 464 3.93 -1.94 16.81
N ARG A 465 4.68 -2.59 17.70
CA ARG A 465 4.99 -2.07 19.04
C ARG A 465 6.43 -1.61 19.14
N PRO A 466 6.72 -0.54 19.90
CA PRO A 466 8.09 -0.02 20.06
C PRO A 466 9.09 -1.08 20.50
N VAL A 467 10.30 -1.03 19.94
CA VAL A 467 11.38 -1.95 20.30
C VAL A 467 11.68 -1.90 21.81
N ARG A 468 11.63 -0.70 22.42
CA ARG A 468 11.84 -0.54 23.87
C ARG A 468 10.87 -1.33 24.75
N GLU A 469 9.71 -1.74 24.22
CA GLU A 469 8.72 -2.57 24.90
C GLU A 469 8.90 -4.08 24.62
N GLY A 470 9.88 -4.44 23.78
CA GLY A 470 10.08 -5.80 23.27
C GLY A 470 9.33 -6.09 21.96
N GLY A 471 8.76 -5.06 21.34
CA GLY A 471 8.15 -5.14 20.01
C GLY A 471 9.20 -5.13 18.89
N ILE A 472 8.75 -5.33 17.64
CA ILE A 472 9.63 -5.30 16.46
C ILE A 472 9.89 -3.87 15.98
N GLY A 473 8.96 -2.93 16.25
CA GLY A 473 9.23 -1.51 16.14
C GLY A 473 8.67 -0.81 14.90
N PHE A 474 7.87 -1.46 14.07
CA PHE A 474 7.18 -0.77 12.97
C PHE A 474 6.12 0.21 13.50
N ASP A 475 5.91 1.33 12.77
CA ASP A 475 4.87 2.30 13.11
C ASP A 475 3.47 1.80 12.73
N ALA A 476 3.37 1.07 11.61
CA ALA A 476 2.13 0.50 11.10
C ALA A 476 2.39 -0.73 10.22
N ARG A 477 1.33 -1.52 9.97
CA ARG A 477 1.32 -2.57 8.94
C ARG A 477 0.29 -2.28 7.86
N LEU A 478 0.48 -2.80 6.66
CA LEU A 478 -0.54 -2.78 5.61
C LEU A 478 -1.69 -3.74 5.97
N ALA A 479 -2.93 -3.28 5.81
CA ALA A 479 -4.13 -4.06 6.11
C ALA A 479 -4.51 -4.98 4.93
N MET A 480 -3.69 -5.98 4.65
CA MET A 480 -3.74 -6.83 3.43
C MET A 480 -5.04 -7.60 3.25
N ALA A 481 -5.77 -7.91 4.32
CA ALA A 481 -7.09 -8.57 4.22
C ALA A 481 -8.18 -7.70 3.59
N ILE A 482 -8.00 -6.38 3.54
CA ILE A 482 -9.00 -5.44 3.00
C ILE A 482 -9.11 -5.55 1.47
N PRO A 483 -8.05 -5.46 0.68
CA PRO A 483 -8.18 -5.69 -0.76
C PRO A 483 -8.71 -7.09 -1.09
N ASP A 484 -8.35 -8.10 -0.31
CA ASP A 484 -8.83 -9.49 -0.53
C ASP A 484 -10.35 -9.62 -0.39
N ILE A 485 -10.97 -8.98 0.61
CA ILE A 485 -12.45 -9.03 0.71
C ILE A 485 -13.09 -8.33 -0.48
N TRP A 486 -12.55 -7.18 -0.93
CA TRP A 486 -13.10 -6.48 -2.08
C TRP A 486 -13.00 -7.30 -3.36
N VAL A 487 -11.81 -7.84 -3.68
CA VAL A 487 -11.62 -8.71 -4.84
C VAL A 487 -12.57 -9.90 -4.78
N ARG A 488 -12.67 -10.59 -3.65
CA ARG A 488 -13.56 -11.76 -3.47
C ARG A 488 -15.02 -11.42 -3.72
N LEU A 489 -15.54 -10.32 -3.16
CA LEU A 489 -16.93 -9.90 -3.34
C LEU A 489 -17.21 -9.49 -4.79
N LEU A 490 -16.31 -8.71 -5.39
CA LEU A 490 -16.46 -8.21 -6.75
C LEU A 490 -16.32 -9.33 -7.79
N GLN A 491 -15.37 -10.23 -7.62
CA GLN A 491 -15.22 -11.41 -8.46
C GLN A 491 -16.44 -12.31 -8.39
N ALA A 492 -16.91 -12.67 -7.20
CA ALA A 492 -18.11 -13.50 -7.03
C ALA A 492 -19.35 -12.85 -7.63
N SER A 493 -19.46 -11.51 -7.54
CA SER A 493 -20.56 -10.77 -8.18
C SER A 493 -20.46 -10.79 -9.70
N ARG A 494 -19.25 -10.65 -10.24
CA ARG A 494 -19.01 -10.68 -11.70
C ARG A 494 -19.28 -12.05 -12.32
N GLU A 495 -18.91 -13.11 -11.62
CA GLU A 495 -19.17 -14.50 -12.04
C GLU A 495 -20.63 -14.92 -11.87
N GLY A 496 -21.48 -14.07 -11.29
CA GLY A 496 -22.89 -14.35 -11.04
C GLY A 496 -23.14 -15.31 -9.87
N ASN A 497 -22.11 -15.56 -9.04
CA ASN A 497 -22.19 -16.43 -7.88
C ASN A 497 -22.75 -15.71 -6.64
N LEU A 498 -22.67 -14.36 -6.63
CA LEU A 498 -23.11 -13.51 -5.52
C LEU A 498 -23.76 -12.25 -6.09
N ARG A 499 -24.91 -11.83 -5.55
CA ARG A 499 -25.53 -10.54 -5.91
C ARG A 499 -25.17 -9.49 -4.87
N ASP A 500 -25.28 -8.20 -5.19
CA ASP A 500 -25.00 -7.11 -4.25
C ASP A 500 -25.86 -7.20 -2.98
N GLU A 501 -27.12 -7.65 -3.11
CA GLU A 501 -28.00 -7.87 -1.96
C GLU A 501 -27.62 -9.06 -1.08
N ASP A 502 -26.69 -9.91 -1.52
CA ASP A 502 -26.21 -11.05 -0.73
C ASP A 502 -24.91 -10.72 0.05
N TRP A 503 -24.31 -9.55 -0.16
CA TRP A 503 -23.11 -9.13 0.58
C TRP A 503 -23.37 -9.06 2.10
N SER A 504 -22.45 -9.61 2.88
CA SER A 504 -22.51 -9.51 4.35
C SER A 504 -21.86 -8.21 4.84
N MET A 505 -22.64 -7.33 5.41
CA MET A 505 -22.15 -6.09 6.05
C MET A 505 -21.29 -6.40 7.26
N HIS A 506 -21.59 -7.50 7.94
CA HIS A 506 -20.84 -8.00 9.08
C HIS A 506 -19.44 -8.44 8.69
N ASP A 507 -19.29 -9.22 7.61
CA ASP A 507 -17.98 -9.68 7.13
C ASP A 507 -17.14 -8.49 6.66
N ILE A 508 -17.76 -7.52 5.99
CA ILE A 508 -17.10 -6.28 5.58
C ILE A 508 -16.57 -5.54 6.80
N VAL A 509 -17.42 -5.26 7.81
CA VAL A 509 -16.99 -4.55 9.02
C VAL A 509 -15.96 -5.37 9.81
N ALA A 510 -16.17 -6.68 9.95
CA ALA A 510 -15.23 -7.55 10.64
C ALA A 510 -13.84 -7.51 10.01
N THR A 511 -13.76 -7.54 8.66
CA THR A 511 -12.48 -7.47 7.94
C THR A 511 -11.83 -6.09 8.06
N LEU A 512 -12.59 -5.01 7.82
CA LEU A 512 -12.07 -3.65 7.89
C LEU A 512 -11.60 -3.24 9.29
N CYS A 513 -12.23 -3.76 10.33
CA CYS A 513 -11.89 -3.48 11.71
C CYS A 513 -10.97 -4.53 12.35
N ASN A 514 -10.53 -5.55 11.60
CA ASN A 514 -9.68 -6.62 12.12
C ASN A 514 -8.24 -6.14 12.29
N ARG A 515 -7.97 -5.53 13.42
CA ARG A 515 -6.62 -5.10 13.79
C ARG A 515 -6.37 -5.33 15.28
N ARG A 516 -5.10 -5.48 15.61
CA ARG A 516 -4.71 -5.66 17.02
C ARG A 516 -4.82 -4.34 17.77
N TYR A 517 -5.27 -4.43 19.02
CA TYR A 517 -5.31 -3.26 19.89
C TYR A 517 -3.93 -2.62 20.02
N THR A 518 -3.86 -1.32 19.88
CA THR A 518 -2.62 -0.49 19.92
C THR A 518 -1.62 -0.69 18.77
N GLU A 519 -1.91 -1.52 17.78
CA GLU A 519 -1.11 -1.66 16.57
C GLU A 519 -1.81 -1.00 15.38
N LYS A 520 -1.15 -0.03 14.74
CA LYS A 520 -1.72 0.75 13.64
C LYS A 520 -1.70 -0.03 12.33
N CYS A 521 -2.70 0.23 11.50
CA CYS A 521 -2.80 -0.28 10.14
C CYS A 521 -2.96 0.85 9.13
N ILE A 522 -2.44 0.63 7.92
CA ILE A 522 -2.74 1.45 6.73
C ILE A 522 -3.80 0.71 5.93
N GLY A 523 -5.00 1.30 5.83
CA GLY A 523 -6.11 0.76 5.07
C GLY A 523 -5.97 1.08 3.58
N TYR A 524 -6.32 0.14 2.69
CA TYR A 524 -6.35 0.37 1.25
C TYR A 524 -7.33 -0.61 0.58
N SER A 525 -8.02 -0.14 -0.47
CA SER A 525 -8.93 -1.01 -1.22
C SER A 525 -8.21 -1.84 -2.28
N GLU A 526 -7.10 -1.33 -2.78
CA GLU A 526 -6.22 -1.96 -3.77
C GLU A 526 -4.87 -1.23 -3.79
N SER A 527 -3.80 -1.96 -4.09
CA SER A 527 -2.44 -1.48 -4.29
C SER A 527 -1.98 -1.77 -5.73
N HIS A 528 -0.67 -1.72 -5.98
CA HIS A 528 -0.10 -2.16 -7.25
C HIS A 528 -0.38 -3.65 -7.55
N ASP A 529 -0.51 -4.51 -6.52
CA ASP A 529 -0.73 -5.96 -6.70
C ASP A 529 -1.98 -6.27 -7.51
N GLN A 530 -3.08 -5.53 -7.29
CA GLN A 530 -4.32 -5.72 -8.03
C GLN A 530 -4.30 -5.10 -9.44
N SER A 531 -3.27 -4.29 -9.75
CA SER A 531 -3.15 -3.59 -11.05
C SER A 531 -2.25 -4.30 -12.06
N ILE A 532 -1.50 -5.34 -11.66
CA ILE A 532 -0.59 -6.09 -12.55
C ILE A 532 -1.35 -7.06 -13.45
N VAL A 533 -0.70 -7.40 -14.58
CA VAL A 533 -1.23 -8.38 -15.54
C VAL A 533 -1.54 -9.71 -14.85
N GLY A 534 -2.71 -10.28 -15.16
CA GLY A 534 -3.20 -11.49 -14.48
C GLY A 534 -4.08 -11.21 -13.25
N SER A 535 -4.09 -9.99 -12.76
CA SER A 535 -5.01 -9.48 -11.73
C SER A 535 -5.97 -8.44 -12.32
N LYS A 536 -6.97 -8.03 -11.54
CA LYS A 536 -7.94 -7.01 -11.95
C LYS A 536 -8.16 -6.01 -10.82
N THR A 537 -8.09 -4.71 -11.16
CA THR A 537 -8.45 -3.63 -10.24
C THR A 537 -9.94 -3.69 -9.88
N ASN A 538 -10.34 -3.02 -8.81
CA ASN A 538 -11.74 -2.90 -8.42
C ASN A 538 -12.60 -2.33 -9.55
N ALA A 539 -12.07 -1.36 -10.30
CA ALA A 539 -12.75 -0.78 -11.46
C ALA A 539 -13.01 -1.83 -12.55
N PHE A 540 -12.04 -2.71 -12.84
CA PHE A 540 -12.21 -3.81 -13.79
C PHE A 540 -13.25 -4.83 -13.32
N TRP A 541 -13.22 -5.24 -12.05
CA TRP A 541 -14.23 -6.15 -11.51
C TRP A 541 -15.63 -5.55 -11.57
N LEU A 542 -15.76 -4.24 -11.38
CA LEU A 542 -17.04 -3.53 -11.38
C LEU A 542 -17.60 -3.31 -12.78
N MET A 543 -16.79 -2.89 -13.77
CA MET A 543 -17.27 -2.35 -15.04
C MET A 543 -16.77 -3.11 -16.28
N ASP A 544 -15.62 -3.80 -16.23
CA ASP A 544 -15.01 -4.56 -17.32
C ASP A 544 -14.98 -3.75 -18.65
N ALA A 545 -15.41 -4.34 -19.76
CA ALA A 545 -15.40 -3.71 -21.08
C ALA A 545 -16.16 -2.37 -21.15
N GLU A 546 -17.15 -2.15 -20.29
CA GLU A 546 -17.92 -0.90 -20.28
C GLU A 546 -17.11 0.32 -19.81
N MET A 547 -15.94 0.09 -19.17
CA MET A 547 -14.99 1.17 -18.88
C MET A 547 -14.48 1.88 -20.16
N TYR A 548 -14.44 1.20 -21.28
CA TYR A 548 -13.91 1.77 -22.53
C TYR A 548 -14.94 2.56 -23.31
N GLU A 549 -16.21 2.13 -23.29
CA GLU A 549 -17.26 2.70 -24.12
C GLU A 549 -18.30 3.50 -23.31
N GLY A 550 -18.52 3.14 -22.03
CA GLY A 550 -19.60 3.69 -21.20
C GLY A 550 -19.24 4.91 -20.36
N MET A 551 -18.01 5.44 -20.45
CA MET A 551 -17.54 6.49 -19.53
C MET A 551 -17.78 7.93 -20.03
N SER A 552 -18.43 8.13 -21.19
CA SER A 552 -18.80 9.46 -21.66
C SER A 552 -20.03 9.99 -20.89
N THR A 553 -19.96 11.24 -20.43
CA THR A 553 -21.10 11.93 -19.75
C THR A 553 -22.13 12.47 -20.74
N PHE A 554 -21.85 12.40 -22.06
CA PHE A 554 -22.83 12.77 -23.10
C PHE A 554 -23.93 11.71 -23.29
N GLU A 555 -23.72 10.51 -22.76
CA GLU A 555 -24.68 9.42 -22.79
C GLU A 555 -25.08 9.03 -21.38
N GLU A 556 -26.28 8.50 -21.20
CA GLU A 556 -26.68 7.91 -19.93
C GLU A 556 -25.75 6.73 -19.58
N ALA A 557 -25.38 6.66 -18.30
CA ALA A 557 -24.61 5.52 -17.82
C ALA A 557 -25.41 4.24 -17.96
N SER A 558 -24.79 3.18 -18.47
CA SER A 558 -25.39 1.86 -18.41
C SER A 558 -25.59 1.43 -16.95
N PRO A 559 -26.48 0.47 -16.66
CA PRO A 559 -26.62 -0.06 -15.31
C PRO A 559 -25.33 -0.60 -14.70
N VAL A 560 -24.39 -1.08 -15.53
CA VAL A 560 -23.07 -1.57 -15.10
C VAL A 560 -22.19 -0.41 -14.68
N VAL A 561 -22.10 0.63 -15.50
CA VAL A 561 -21.32 1.84 -15.19
C VAL A 561 -21.90 2.58 -13.98
N ASP A 562 -23.22 2.76 -13.90
CA ASP A 562 -23.90 3.40 -12.76
C ASP A 562 -23.58 2.66 -11.44
N ARG A 563 -23.70 1.32 -11.45
CA ARG A 563 -23.32 0.46 -10.33
C ARG A 563 -21.80 0.61 -10.01
N GLY A 564 -20.97 0.56 -11.05
CA GLY A 564 -19.52 0.62 -10.93
C GLY A 564 -19.05 1.92 -10.30
N MET A 565 -19.54 3.06 -10.79
CA MET A 565 -19.26 4.38 -10.25
C MET A 565 -19.66 4.52 -8.78
N ALA A 566 -20.86 4.05 -8.43
CA ALA A 566 -21.37 4.13 -7.07
C ALA A 566 -20.52 3.28 -6.11
N LEU A 567 -20.30 2.01 -6.42
CA LEU A 567 -19.56 1.09 -5.56
C LEU A 567 -18.08 1.45 -5.47
N HIS A 568 -17.42 1.86 -6.57
CA HIS A 568 -16.01 2.28 -6.54
C HIS A 568 -15.76 3.38 -5.49
N LYS A 569 -16.61 4.41 -5.46
CA LYS A 569 -16.55 5.48 -4.45
C LYS A 569 -16.79 4.95 -3.03
N MET A 570 -17.82 4.10 -2.87
CA MET A 570 -18.20 3.57 -1.55
C MET A 570 -17.14 2.66 -0.95
N LEU A 571 -16.52 1.76 -1.76
CA LEU A 571 -15.46 0.86 -1.30
C LEU A 571 -14.25 1.64 -0.78
N ARG A 572 -13.83 2.67 -1.51
CA ARG A 572 -12.71 3.52 -1.13
C ARG A 572 -13.03 4.33 0.13
N LEU A 573 -14.20 4.94 0.20
CA LEU A 573 -14.60 5.74 1.36
C LEU A 573 -14.73 4.91 2.64
N ILE A 574 -15.35 3.72 2.58
CA ILE A 574 -15.48 2.88 3.78
C ILE A 574 -14.13 2.32 4.24
N THR A 575 -13.26 1.98 3.28
CA THR A 575 -11.89 1.55 3.59
C THR A 575 -11.13 2.65 4.33
N MET A 576 -11.21 3.89 3.86
CA MET A 576 -10.60 5.03 4.54
C MET A 576 -11.25 5.32 5.89
N ALA A 577 -12.60 5.20 5.99
CA ALA A 577 -13.33 5.54 7.21
C ALA A 577 -13.00 4.61 8.38
N ILE A 578 -12.93 3.29 8.17
CA ILE A 578 -12.81 2.31 9.27
C ILE A 578 -11.68 1.31 9.13
N GLY A 579 -10.91 1.34 8.02
CA GLY A 579 -9.91 0.32 7.70
C GLY A 579 -8.51 0.52 8.31
N GLY A 580 -8.22 1.65 8.95
CA GLY A 580 -6.87 1.87 9.52
C GLY A 580 -6.66 3.28 10.06
N GLU A 581 -5.44 3.59 10.50
CA GLU A 581 -4.98 4.89 10.99
C GLU A 581 -4.17 5.65 9.92
N GLY A 582 -4.22 5.17 8.69
CA GLY A 582 -3.72 5.79 7.46
C GLY A 582 -4.44 5.19 6.26
N TYR A 583 -4.23 5.77 5.10
CA TYR A 583 -4.86 5.34 3.85
C TYR A 583 -3.84 5.31 2.72
N LEU A 584 -3.88 4.27 1.87
CA LEU A 584 -3.03 4.13 0.69
C LEU A 584 -3.86 3.98 -0.58
N ASN A 585 -3.41 4.60 -1.66
CA ASN A 585 -3.91 4.44 -3.01
C ASN A 585 -2.75 4.27 -3.99
N PHE A 586 -2.86 3.31 -4.90
CA PHE A 586 -1.91 3.18 -6.02
C PHE A 586 -2.32 4.08 -7.19
N MET A 587 -1.33 4.68 -7.82
CA MET A 587 -1.49 5.65 -8.92
C MET A 587 -2.40 5.13 -10.04
N GLY A 588 -3.46 5.89 -10.32
CA GLY A 588 -4.48 5.56 -11.32
C GLY A 588 -5.74 4.92 -10.73
N ASN A 589 -5.65 4.25 -9.59
CA ASN A 589 -6.82 3.63 -8.97
C ASN A 589 -7.82 4.67 -8.45
N GLU A 590 -7.38 5.88 -8.14
CA GLU A 590 -8.24 6.99 -7.69
C GLU A 590 -9.30 7.39 -8.71
N PHE A 591 -9.00 7.29 -9.99
CA PHE A 591 -9.97 7.58 -11.05
C PHE A 591 -10.45 6.33 -11.82
N GLY A 592 -10.06 5.12 -11.37
CA GLY A 592 -10.47 3.87 -12.02
C GLY A 592 -9.80 3.68 -13.39
N HIS A 593 -8.48 3.86 -13.46
CA HIS A 593 -7.69 3.69 -14.69
C HIS A 593 -8.08 2.39 -15.44
N PRO A 594 -8.45 2.45 -16.73
CA PRO A 594 -9.07 1.33 -17.44
C PRO A 594 -8.09 0.31 -18.02
N GLU A 595 -6.86 0.31 -17.57
CA GLU A 595 -5.82 -0.58 -18.10
C GLU A 595 -5.07 -1.23 -16.94
N TRP A 596 -4.79 -2.53 -17.08
CA TRP A 596 -3.85 -3.22 -16.20
C TRP A 596 -2.41 -2.80 -16.50
N VAL A 597 -1.48 -3.11 -15.62
CA VAL A 597 -0.06 -2.88 -15.84
C VAL A 597 0.55 -4.11 -16.50
N ASP A 598 1.09 -3.93 -17.71
CA ASP A 598 1.87 -4.93 -18.44
C ASP A 598 3.17 -4.29 -18.92
N PHE A 599 4.30 -4.69 -18.32
CA PHE A 599 5.60 -4.16 -18.66
C PHE A 599 6.07 -4.64 -20.04
N PRO A 600 6.98 -3.86 -20.72
CA PRO A 600 7.55 -4.28 -21.99
C PRO A 600 8.19 -5.66 -21.93
N ARG A 601 7.71 -6.57 -22.74
CA ARG A 601 8.17 -7.96 -22.86
C ARG A 601 7.97 -8.45 -24.30
N GLU A 602 8.54 -9.61 -24.63
CA GLU A 602 8.42 -10.15 -25.99
C GLU A 602 6.97 -10.37 -26.41
N GLY A 603 6.13 -10.90 -25.49
CA GLY A 603 4.72 -11.19 -25.76
C GLY A 603 3.86 -9.97 -26.11
N ASN A 604 4.22 -8.76 -25.64
CA ASN A 604 3.57 -7.50 -26.01
C ASN A 604 4.42 -6.63 -26.97
N GLN A 605 5.38 -7.23 -27.66
CA GLN A 605 6.27 -6.56 -28.63
C GLN A 605 7.08 -5.40 -28.00
N TRP A 606 7.42 -5.51 -26.72
CA TRP A 606 8.16 -4.50 -25.96
C TRP A 606 7.42 -3.16 -25.85
N SER A 607 6.08 -3.20 -25.92
CA SER A 607 5.22 -2.02 -25.82
C SER A 607 5.18 -1.46 -24.39
N HIS A 608 5.19 -0.12 -24.29
CA HIS A 608 4.94 0.63 -23.07
C HIS A 608 3.46 1.07 -22.92
N ASP A 609 2.57 0.67 -23.83
CA ASP A 609 1.19 1.16 -23.84
C ASP A 609 0.43 0.86 -22.55
N HIS A 610 0.66 -0.32 -21.96
CA HIS A 610 0.09 -0.73 -20.66
C HIS A 610 1.03 -0.44 -19.47
N CYS A 611 2.17 0.25 -19.71
CA CYS A 611 3.13 0.62 -18.67
C CYS A 611 3.23 2.15 -18.53
N ARG A 612 2.08 2.81 -18.42
CA ARG A 612 1.91 4.26 -18.31
C ARG A 612 0.60 4.60 -17.62
N ARG A 613 0.34 5.89 -17.40
CA ARG A 613 -0.94 6.35 -16.84
C ARG A 613 -1.63 7.33 -17.77
N ARG A 614 -2.88 7.05 -18.08
CA ARG A 614 -3.75 7.84 -18.97
C ARG A 614 -4.39 9.00 -18.20
N TRP A 615 -3.54 9.97 -17.79
CA TRP A 615 -3.98 11.19 -17.08
C TRP A 615 -4.99 12.01 -17.88
N ASP A 616 -4.93 11.93 -19.20
CA ASP A 616 -5.89 12.55 -20.10
C ASP A 616 -7.35 12.13 -19.82
N LEU A 617 -7.57 10.90 -19.35
CA LEU A 617 -8.89 10.42 -18.97
C LEU A 617 -9.39 11.12 -17.69
N ALA A 618 -8.52 11.25 -16.69
CA ALA A 618 -8.84 11.95 -15.45
C ALA A 618 -9.00 13.46 -15.62
N ASP A 619 -8.34 14.06 -16.62
CA ASP A 619 -8.37 15.50 -16.89
C ASP A 619 -9.54 15.93 -17.80
N THR A 620 -10.22 14.97 -18.44
CA THR A 620 -11.30 15.25 -19.39
C THR A 620 -12.65 15.34 -18.69
N GLU A 621 -13.17 16.56 -18.54
CA GLU A 621 -14.39 16.89 -17.77
C GLU A 621 -15.67 16.15 -18.23
N TYR A 622 -15.72 15.72 -19.48
CA TYR A 622 -16.88 14.96 -20.03
C TYR A 622 -16.69 13.44 -19.93
N LEU A 623 -15.71 12.95 -19.16
CA LEU A 623 -15.52 11.54 -18.85
C LEU A 623 -15.77 11.28 -17.36
N ARG A 624 -16.42 10.18 -17.04
CA ARG A 624 -16.69 9.77 -15.65
C ARG A 624 -15.44 9.46 -14.83
N TYR A 625 -14.30 9.27 -15.46
CA TYR A 625 -12.99 9.21 -14.80
C TYR A 625 -12.66 10.52 -14.05
N TYR A 626 -13.00 11.67 -14.64
CA TYR A 626 -12.88 12.99 -14.00
C TYR A 626 -13.75 13.08 -12.73
N GLU A 627 -14.97 12.55 -12.77
CA GLU A 627 -15.89 12.50 -11.63
C GLU A 627 -15.34 11.64 -10.47
N LEU A 628 -14.73 10.47 -10.79
CA LEU A 628 -14.06 9.62 -9.80
C LEU A 628 -12.83 10.32 -9.20
N ASN A 629 -12.03 11.00 -10.03
CA ASN A 629 -10.86 11.76 -9.58
C ASN A 629 -11.25 12.91 -8.64
N ASN A 630 -12.36 13.61 -8.94
CA ASN A 630 -12.91 14.65 -8.06
C ASN A 630 -13.39 14.08 -6.73
N PHE A 631 -13.99 12.88 -6.74
CA PHE A 631 -14.40 12.22 -5.51
C PHE A 631 -13.19 11.86 -4.63
N ASP A 632 -12.10 11.35 -5.21
CA ASP A 632 -10.88 11.05 -4.47
C ASP A 632 -10.30 12.30 -3.81
N ARG A 633 -10.22 13.42 -4.56
CA ARG A 633 -9.81 14.72 -4.03
C ARG A 633 -10.68 15.16 -2.85
N ALA A 634 -11.99 15.00 -2.95
CA ALA A 634 -12.92 15.36 -1.87
C ALA A 634 -12.73 14.46 -0.64
N MET A 635 -12.48 13.16 -0.85
CA MET A 635 -12.21 12.17 0.20
C MET A 635 -10.90 12.49 0.95
N MET A 636 -9.82 12.84 0.23
CA MET A 636 -8.55 13.24 0.84
C MET A 636 -8.69 14.56 1.63
N ASN A 637 -9.43 15.52 1.08
CA ASN A 637 -9.68 16.80 1.74
C ASN A 637 -10.58 16.66 2.98
N LEU A 638 -11.44 15.63 3.03
CA LEU A 638 -12.22 15.31 4.23
C LEU A 638 -11.29 15.04 5.42
N ASP A 639 -10.26 14.20 5.24
CA ASP A 639 -9.30 13.95 6.31
C ASP A 639 -8.38 15.14 6.58
N LYS A 640 -7.95 15.86 5.54
CA LYS A 640 -7.18 17.09 5.72
C LYS A 640 -7.91 18.10 6.63
N ARG A 641 -9.25 18.16 6.54
CA ARG A 641 -10.09 19.09 7.31
C ARG A 641 -10.40 18.61 8.72
N TYR A 642 -10.68 17.33 8.90
CA TYR A 642 -11.21 16.80 10.15
C TYR A 642 -10.23 15.88 10.90
N GLU A 643 -9.10 15.53 10.29
CA GLU A 643 -8.04 14.65 10.82
C GLU A 643 -8.61 13.34 11.41
N PHE A 644 -9.68 12.82 10.79
CA PHE A 644 -10.43 11.69 11.35
C PHE A 644 -9.62 10.39 11.33
N LEU A 645 -8.66 10.20 10.41
CA LEU A 645 -7.76 9.05 10.38
C LEU A 645 -6.88 8.95 11.63
N ALA A 646 -6.45 10.11 12.15
CA ALA A 646 -5.62 10.20 13.35
C ALA A 646 -6.41 10.07 14.67
N HIS A 647 -7.75 10.12 14.59
CA HIS A 647 -8.59 10.17 15.78
C HIS A 647 -8.76 8.77 16.39
N GLU A 648 -8.56 8.66 17.70
CA GLU A 648 -8.68 7.39 18.43
C GLU A 648 -10.11 6.84 18.46
N HIS A 649 -11.13 7.73 18.44
CA HIS A 649 -12.52 7.31 18.47
C HIS A 649 -12.95 6.74 17.12
N GLN A 650 -13.27 5.45 17.12
CA GLN A 650 -13.93 4.74 16.03
C GLN A 650 -15.01 3.84 16.61
N TRP A 651 -16.23 3.95 16.08
CA TRP A 651 -17.35 3.17 16.55
C TRP A 651 -18.28 2.79 15.41
N VAL A 652 -18.45 1.50 15.13
CA VAL A 652 -19.44 1.02 14.16
C VAL A 652 -20.75 0.76 14.94
N SER A 653 -21.73 1.64 14.73
CA SER A 653 -23.02 1.54 15.43
C SER A 653 -23.99 0.58 14.74
N THR A 654 -23.80 0.34 13.45
CA THR A 654 -24.69 -0.53 12.66
C THR A 654 -23.90 -1.30 11.61
N ALA A 655 -24.14 -2.62 11.54
CA ALA A 655 -23.78 -3.48 10.41
C ALA A 655 -25.00 -4.39 10.17
N CYS A 656 -25.85 -4.06 9.20
CA CYS A 656 -27.16 -4.70 9.01
C CYS A 656 -27.22 -5.40 7.66
N ASP A 657 -27.18 -6.73 7.65
CA ASP A 657 -27.23 -7.54 6.43
C ASP A 657 -28.60 -7.48 5.73
N GLU A 658 -29.70 -7.30 6.48
CA GLU A 658 -31.03 -7.23 5.92
C GLU A 658 -31.26 -5.94 5.12
N ARG A 659 -30.77 -4.80 5.66
CA ARG A 659 -30.93 -3.47 5.05
C ARG A 659 -29.73 -3.04 4.21
N LYS A 660 -28.61 -3.76 4.27
CA LYS A 660 -27.32 -3.43 3.63
C LYS A 660 -26.76 -2.09 4.09
N LEU A 661 -26.90 -1.82 5.39
CA LEU A 661 -26.46 -0.57 6.02
C LEU A 661 -25.24 -0.78 6.90
N ILE A 662 -24.28 0.14 6.78
CA ILE A 662 -23.19 0.31 7.73
C ILE A 662 -23.19 1.75 8.19
N ILE A 663 -23.16 1.96 9.52
CA ILE A 663 -23.09 3.30 10.12
C ILE A 663 -21.94 3.30 11.10
N ALA A 664 -21.04 4.26 10.93
CA ALA A 664 -19.83 4.38 11.73
C ALA A 664 -19.58 5.83 12.15
N GLU A 665 -19.06 6.00 13.36
CA GLU A 665 -18.51 7.27 13.85
C GLU A 665 -16.99 7.18 13.84
N ARG A 666 -16.33 8.20 13.32
CA ARG A 666 -14.88 8.34 13.44
C ARG A 666 -14.50 9.77 13.70
N GLY A 667 -13.89 10.03 14.87
CA GLY A 667 -13.64 11.39 15.34
C GLY A 667 -14.92 12.24 15.34
N PRO A 668 -14.94 13.40 14.68
CA PRO A 668 -16.10 14.28 14.63
C PRO A 668 -17.12 13.89 13.55
N LEU A 669 -16.88 12.84 12.78
CA LEU A 669 -17.67 12.47 11.60
C LEU A 669 -18.56 11.26 11.85
N ILE A 670 -19.70 11.25 11.15
CA ILE A 670 -20.62 10.12 11.07
C ILE A 670 -20.72 9.70 9.62
N PHE A 671 -20.42 8.43 9.33
CA PHE A 671 -20.49 7.83 7.99
C PHE A 671 -21.72 6.92 7.91
N VAL A 672 -22.54 7.12 6.89
CA VAL A 672 -23.75 6.33 6.62
C VAL A 672 -23.60 5.71 5.24
N PHE A 673 -23.45 4.39 5.17
CA PHE A 673 -23.32 3.62 3.91
C PHE A 673 -24.58 2.80 3.68
N ASN A 674 -25.16 2.95 2.51
CA ASN A 674 -26.26 2.14 2.04
C ASN A 674 -25.83 1.33 0.80
N PHE A 675 -25.43 0.09 1.00
CA PHE A 675 -25.03 -0.85 -0.06
C PHE A 675 -26.22 -1.49 -0.77
N HIS A 676 -27.47 -1.24 -0.31
CA HIS A 676 -28.63 -1.85 -0.94
C HIS A 676 -28.77 -1.39 -2.39
N PRO A 677 -28.97 -2.31 -3.36
CA PRO A 677 -28.98 -1.94 -4.78
C PRO A 677 -30.15 -1.03 -5.18
N THR A 678 -31.28 -1.10 -4.49
CA THR A 678 -32.53 -0.41 -4.88
C THR A 678 -33.25 0.33 -3.75
N ASN A 679 -33.05 -0.06 -2.47
CA ASN A 679 -33.82 0.51 -1.39
C ASN A 679 -33.22 1.84 -0.91
N THR A 680 -33.99 2.90 -1.00
CA THR A 680 -33.72 4.20 -0.40
C THR A 680 -34.51 4.29 0.92
N TYR A 681 -33.86 4.76 1.98
CA TYR A 681 -34.46 4.94 3.29
C TYR A 681 -34.67 6.43 3.54
N GLU A 682 -35.92 6.90 3.49
CA GLU A 682 -36.25 8.33 3.55
C GLU A 682 -36.15 8.92 4.96
N ASP A 683 -36.56 8.21 5.97
CA ASP A 683 -36.56 8.63 7.38
C ASP A 683 -35.70 7.67 8.23
N LEU A 684 -34.50 7.36 7.72
CA LEU A 684 -33.59 6.46 8.42
C LEU A 684 -33.14 7.09 9.74
N GLU A 685 -33.55 6.50 10.85
CA GLU A 685 -33.06 6.93 12.17
C GLU A 685 -31.75 6.24 12.49
N ILE A 686 -30.71 7.01 12.74
CA ILE A 686 -29.35 6.53 13.07
C ILE A 686 -28.97 6.95 14.48
N GLY A 687 -28.21 6.08 15.16
CA GLY A 687 -27.66 6.38 16.49
C GLY A 687 -26.44 7.30 16.38
N VAL A 688 -26.36 8.32 17.25
CA VAL A 688 -25.32 9.34 17.27
C VAL A 688 -24.76 9.52 18.68
N GLY A 689 -23.43 9.59 18.79
CA GLY A 689 -22.73 9.72 20.07
C GLY A 689 -22.82 11.09 20.73
N MET A 690 -22.97 12.14 19.97
CA MET A 690 -22.95 13.53 20.45
C MET A 690 -24.24 14.26 20.07
N PRO A 691 -24.94 14.86 21.04
CA PRO A 691 -26.12 15.68 20.72
C PRO A 691 -25.72 16.95 19.96
N GLY A 692 -26.60 17.44 19.09
CA GLY A 692 -26.40 18.68 18.37
C GLY A 692 -27.05 18.76 17.00
N LYS A 693 -26.54 19.67 16.20
CA LYS A 693 -26.91 19.88 14.82
C LYS A 693 -25.84 19.32 13.88
N TYR A 694 -26.25 18.66 12.82
CA TYR A 694 -25.36 18.03 11.84
C TYR A 694 -25.70 18.50 10.42
N ARG A 695 -24.68 18.54 9.56
CA ARG A 695 -24.80 18.77 8.11
C ARG A 695 -23.95 17.75 7.36
N ILE A 696 -24.26 17.55 6.08
CA ILE A 696 -23.46 16.74 5.18
C ILE A 696 -22.17 17.50 4.81
N THR A 697 -21.04 16.81 4.83
CA THR A 697 -19.75 17.33 4.35
C THR A 697 -19.24 16.56 3.13
N LEU A 698 -19.69 15.32 2.90
CA LEU A 698 -19.39 14.53 1.71
C LEU A 698 -20.59 13.63 1.37
N ASP A 699 -20.94 13.55 0.08
CA ASP A 699 -21.98 12.68 -0.44
C ASP A 699 -21.52 12.03 -1.74
N THR A 700 -21.41 10.69 -1.76
CA THR A 700 -21.00 9.94 -2.96
C THR A 700 -22.00 10.07 -4.11
N ASP A 701 -23.23 10.48 -3.84
CA ASP A 701 -24.32 10.67 -4.80
C ASP A 701 -24.43 12.10 -5.36
N ALA A 702 -23.49 12.96 -5.00
CA ALA A 702 -23.44 14.34 -5.53
C ALA A 702 -23.16 14.35 -7.04
N TRP A 703 -23.71 15.33 -7.74
CA TRP A 703 -23.52 15.52 -9.18
C TRP A 703 -22.06 15.65 -9.60
N ASP A 704 -21.24 16.33 -8.78
CA ASP A 704 -19.82 16.54 -9.04
C ASP A 704 -19.01 15.23 -9.08
N PHE A 705 -19.58 14.14 -8.58
CA PHE A 705 -18.99 12.81 -8.53
C PHE A 705 -19.74 11.77 -9.39
N GLY A 706 -20.52 12.23 -10.38
CA GLY A 706 -21.30 11.36 -11.27
C GLY A 706 -22.46 10.66 -10.56
N GLY A 707 -22.92 11.21 -9.46
CA GLY A 707 -24.12 10.73 -8.74
C GLY A 707 -25.42 11.32 -9.29
N LYS A 708 -26.52 11.08 -8.58
CA LYS A 708 -27.88 11.49 -8.97
C LYS A 708 -28.39 12.70 -8.20
N GLY A 709 -27.63 13.21 -7.24
CA GLY A 709 -27.95 14.39 -6.43
C GLY A 709 -29.25 14.25 -5.64
N ARG A 710 -29.50 13.07 -5.08
CA ARG A 710 -30.77 12.76 -4.38
C ARG A 710 -30.88 13.37 -2.98
N VAL A 711 -29.76 13.86 -2.41
CA VAL A 711 -29.69 14.41 -1.05
C VAL A 711 -29.51 15.92 -1.09
N ILE A 712 -30.20 16.63 -0.16
CA ILE A 712 -30.07 18.08 0.00
C ILE A 712 -28.93 18.36 0.99
N HIS A 713 -27.81 18.91 0.53
CA HIS A 713 -26.61 19.13 1.35
C HIS A 713 -26.76 20.24 2.40
N ASP A 714 -27.58 21.28 2.12
CA ASP A 714 -27.84 22.37 3.05
C ASP A 714 -28.84 22.01 4.15
N ALA A 715 -29.40 20.78 4.14
CA ALA A 715 -30.32 20.34 5.18
C ALA A 715 -29.60 20.23 6.54
N GLU A 716 -30.24 20.79 7.56
CA GLU A 716 -29.78 20.65 8.94
C GLU A 716 -30.51 19.48 9.62
N HIS A 717 -29.69 18.58 10.20
CA HIS A 717 -30.20 17.42 10.93
C HIS A 717 -30.02 17.65 12.43
N PHE A 718 -31.06 17.44 13.19
CA PHE A 718 -31.05 17.64 14.64
C PHE A 718 -31.14 16.29 15.36
N THR A 719 -30.41 16.17 16.46
CA THR A 719 -30.45 14.98 17.28
C THR A 719 -31.61 15.06 18.29
N ASN A 720 -32.28 13.92 18.53
CA ASN A 720 -33.23 13.75 19.60
C ASN A 720 -32.59 12.92 20.74
N PRO A 721 -32.95 13.17 22.02
CA PRO A 721 -32.51 12.32 23.11
C PRO A 721 -33.01 10.88 22.95
N GLY A 722 -32.15 9.94 23.24
CA GLY A 722 -32.40 8.52 23.07
C GLY A 722 -32.13 8.04 21.64
N GLY A 723 -31.32 6.99 21.51
CA GLY A 723 -31.11 6.32 20.23
C GLY A 723 -32.32 5.49 19.82
N PRO A 724 -32.38 5.03 18.57
CA PRO A 724 -33.48 4.22 18.07
C PRO A 724 -33.58 2.90 18.85
N GLU A 725 -34.71 2.66 19.47
CA GLU A 725 -35.00 1.42 20.23
C GLU A 725 -35.06 0.16 19.35
N SER A 726 -35.21 0.34 18.02
CA SER A 726 -35.44 -0.74 17.05
C SER A 726 -34.18 -1.32 16.41
N TRP A 727 -32.99 -0.87 16.76
CA TRP A 727 -31.72 -1.34 16.18
C TRP A 727 -31.12 -2.52 16.95
N VAL A 728 -31.96 -3.52 17.21
CA VAL A 728 -31.52 -4.79 17.77
C VAL A 728 -31.17 -5.70 16.59
N GLY A 729 -29.95 -5.55 16.11
CA GLY A 729 -29.35 -6.49 15.17
C GLY A 729 -28.49 -7.51 15.90
N PRO A 730 -27.90 -8.52 15.22
CA PRO A 730 -27.01 -9.50 15.85
C PRO A 730 -25.74 -8.89 16.49
N TYR A 731 -25.44 -7.64 16.18
CA TYR A 731 -24.51 -6.81 16.96
C TYR A 731 -25.31 -5.80 17.77
N GLU A 732 -25.83 -6.26 18.91
CA GLU A 732 -26.36 -5.39 19.94
C GLU A 732 -25.19 -4.56 20.49
N GLN A 733 -24.97 -3.41 19.90
CA GLN A 733 -24.10 -2.41 20.50
C GLN A 733 -24.92 -1.60 21.49
N GLU A 734 -24.27 -1.10 22.54
CA GLU A 734 -24.94 -0.22 23.51
C GLU A 734 -25.67 0.90 22.76
N PRO A 735 -26.95 1.21 23.10
CA PRO A 735 -27.71 2.24 22.44
C PRO A 735 -26.94 3.56 22.48
N ARG A 736 -26.90 4.26 21.34
CA ARG A 736 -26.28 5.58 21.26
C ARG A 736 -27.15 6.59 22.04
N PRO A 737 -26.52 7.61 22.67
CA PRO A 737 -27.24 8.56 23.52
C PRO A 737 -28.26 9.43 22.76
N CYS A 738 -28.10 9.58 21.44
CA CYS A 738 -29.00 10.38 20.60
C CYS A 738 -29.36 9.62 19.32
N GLY A 739 -30.51 9.96 18.74
CA GLY A 739 -30.93 9.54 17.40
C GLY A 739 -30.99 10.74 16.46
N MET A 740 -30.71 10.54 15.16
CA MET A 740 -30.84 11.53 14.10
C MET A 740 -31.49 10.89 12.87
N LYS A 741 -32.42 11.62 12.21
CA LYS A 741 -33.05 11.16 10.99
C LYS A 741 -32.32 11.65 9.76
N VAL A 742 -32.09 10.76 8.79
CA VAL A 742 -31.38 11.04 7.54
C VAL A 742 -32.07 10.41 6.35
N LEU A 743 -31.86 10.96 5.17
CA LEU A 743 -32.15 10.30 3.88
C LEU A 743 -30.92 9.52 3.46
N SER A 744 -31.08 8.23 3.21
CA SER A 744 -30.00 7.34 2.74
C SER A 744 -30.39 6.67 1.42
N PRO A 745 -29.98 7.23 0.26
CA PRO A 745 -30.30 6.68 -1.05
C PRO A 745 -29.58 5.34 -1.29
N ALA A 746 -30.21 4.50 -2.11
CA ALA A 746 -29.62 3.23 -2.55
C ALA A 746 -28.26 3.44 -3.21
N ARG A 747 -27.28 2.55 -2.91
CA ARG A 747 -25.89 2.62 -3.43
C ARG A 747 -25.26 4.00 -3.26
N SER A 748 -25.31 4.53 -2.05
CA SER A 748 -24.66 5.81 -1.73
C SER A 748 -24.13 5.84 -0.30
N ALA A 749 -23.28 6.79 -0.04
CA ALA A 749 -22.77 7.05 1.30
C ALA A 749 -22.77 8.56 1.56
N GLN A 750 -23.17 8.96 2.78
CA GLN A 750 -23.16 10.33 3.25
C GLN A 750 -22.29 10.44 4.49
N VAL A 751 -21.52 11.53 4.59
CA VAL A 751 -20.70 11.86 5.74
C VAL A 751 -21.24 13.12 6.38
N TYR A 752 -21.53 13.04 7.67
CA TYR A 752 -22.08 14.13 8.46
C TYR A 752 -21.05 14.66 9.44
N PHE A 753 -20.99 15.97 9.64
CA PHE A 753 -20.21 16.61 10.69
C PHE A 753 -21.10 17.37 11.65
N LYS A 754 -20.70 17.42 12.92
CA LYS A 754 -21.40 18.22 13.91
C LYS A 754 -21.09 19.70 13.68
N VAL A 755 -22.12 20.50 13.43
CA VAL A 755 -21.98 21.95 13.30
C VAL A 755 -21.57 22.54 14.65
N PRO A 756 -20.48 23.30 14.74
CA PRO A 756 -20.10 23.95 15.97
C PRO A 756 -21.25 24.84 16.49
N GLU A 757 -21.55 24.76 17.77
CA GLU A 757 -22.45 25.72 18.38
C GLU A 757 -21.74 27.09 18.36
N VAL A 758 -22.35 28.07 17.68
CA VAL A 758 -21.89 29.46 17.80
C VAL A 758 -22.16 29.84 19.27
N GLU A 759 -21.09 30.03 20.04
CA GLU A 759 -21.23 30.55 21.40
C GLU A 759 -22.05 31.83 21.29
N ASP A 760 -23.27 31.82 21.89
CA ASP A 760 -24.06 33.02 22.00
C ASP A 760 -23.18 34.06 22.72
N PRO A 761 -22.85 35.22 22.08
CA PRO A 761 -21.95 36.20 22.68
C PRO A 761 -22.44 36.64 24.05
N MET A 762 -23.75 36.53 24.30
CA MET A 762 -24.34 36.82 25.62
C MET A 762 -24.09 35.71 26.63
N LYS A 763 -24.08 34.41 26.22
CA LYS A 763 -23.71 33.29 27.10
C LYS A 763 -22.21 33.30 27.41
N ALA A 764 -21.37 33.58 26.41
CA ALA A 764 -19.93 33.74 26.60
C ALA A 764 -19.60 34.93 27.53
N ALA A 765 -20.28 36.06 27.39
CA ALA A 765 -20.13 37.23 28.27
C ALA A 765 -20.62 36.92 29.69
N ALA A 766 -21.71 36.20 29.85
CA ALA A 766 -22.23 35.78 31.16
C ALA A 766 -21.31 34.78 31.86
N ALA A 767 -20.77 33.82 31.15
CA ALA A 767 -19.76 32.87 31.67
C ALA A 767 -18.47 33.58 32.08
N ALA A 768 -17.99 34.53 31.27
CA ALA A 768 -16.84 35.39 31.59
C ALA A 768 -17.10 36.30 32.78
N ALA A 769 -18.37 36.68 33.04
CA ALA A 769 -18.79 37.47 34.18
C ALA A 769 -19.09 36.64 35.44
N GLY A 770 -18.92 35.31 35.44
CA GLY A 770 -19.14 34.45 36.60
C GLY A 770 -20.60 34.25 36.99
N VAL A 771 -21.55 34.46 36.06
CA VAL A 771 -22.99 34.30 36.31
C VAL A 771 -23.39 32.87 36.00
N SER A 772 -23.58 32.04 37.03
CA SER A 772 -23.80 30.59 36.90
C SER A 772 -25.26 30.14 36.73
N GLU A 773 -26.25 30.98 36.65
CA GLU A 773 -27.65 30.58 36.38
C GLU A 773 -28.44 31.68 35.62
N PHE A 774 -28.82 31.37 34.38
CA PHE A 774 -29.98 31.97 33.75
C PHE A 774 -31.24 31.22 34.20
N ARG A 775 -32.00 31.79 35.13
CA ARG A 775 -33.37 31.35 35.39
C ARG A 775 -34.23 31.69 34.16
N GLU A 776 -34.75 30.67 33.49
CA GLU A 776 -35.87 30.85 32.55
C GLU A 776 -37.02 31.50 33.29
N ILE A 777 -37.31 32.77 32.94
CA ILE A 777 -38.56 33.42 33.35
C ILE A 777 -39.65 32.79 32.46
N ARG A 778 -40.37 31.81 33.01
CA ARG A 778 -41.64 31.34 32.44
C ARG A 778 -42.65 32.49 32.63
N VAL A 779 -42.94 33.18 31.53
CA VAL A 779 -44.11 34.07 31.47
C VAL A 779 -45.35 33.19 31.45
N SER A 780 -46.00 33.05 32.60
CA SER A 780 -47.32 32.46 32.70
C SER A 780 -48.33 33.40 32.05
N ASN A 781 -48.95 32.98 30.96
CA ASN A 781 -50.13 33.63 30.40
C ASN A 781 -51.30 33.46 31.39
N ALA A 782 -51.66 34.51 32.05
CA ALA A 782 -52.95 34.63 32.75
C ALA A 782 -53.55 35.97 32.38
N GLY A 783 -54.64 35.94 31.59
CA GLY A 783 -55.83 36.80 31.71
C GLY A 783 -55.84 38.11 30.93
N ALA A 784 -56.60 38.08 29.84
CA ALA A 784 -57.70 38.95 29.45
C ALA A 784 -57.54 40.47 29.35
N ASP A 785 -57.94 40.97 28.19
CA ASP A 785 -58.62 42.19 27.87
C ASP A 785 -57.89 43.56 27.98
N GLY A 786 -57.69 44.12 26.80
CA GLY A 786 -57.39 45.60 26.71
C GLY A 786 -56.89 46.00 25.33
N ALA A 787 -57.80 46.32 24.44
CA ALA A 787 -57.54 46.94 23.14
C ALA A 787 -56.78 48.26 23.26
N HIS A 788 -55.65 48.41 22.61
CA HIS A 788 -55.22 49.72 22.08
C HIS A 788 -54.37 49.45 20.80
N SER A 789 -54.89 50.12 19.73
CA SER A 789 -54.26 50.28 18.41
C SER A 789 -52.97 51.06 18.47
N PHE A 790 -51.89 50.61 17.88
CA PHE A 790 -50.81 51.45 17.43
C PHE A 790 -50.36 51.07 16.03
N ASP A 791 -50.06 52.05 15.23
CA ASP A 791 -49.87 52.13 13.80
C ASP A 791 -48.77 51.25 13.29
N ARG A 792 -49.07 50.63 12.16
CA ARG A 792 -48.08 49.96 11.26
C ARG A 792 -47.26 51.05 10.57
N ALA A 793 -45.98 51.12 10.88
CA ALA A 793 -45.00 51.71 9.98
C ALA A 793 -44.55 50.62 8.95
N ALA A 794 -44.63 50.94 7.67
CA ALA A 794 -44.36 50.05 6.54
C ALA A 794 -42.89 49.69 6.44
N ALA A 795 -42.63 48.42 6.25
CA ALA A 795 -41.32 47.90 5.85
C ALA A 795 -41.03 48.22 4.37
N PRO A 796 -39.78 48.51 3.98
CA PRO A 796 -39.45 48.78 2.59
C PRO A 796 -39.45 47.49 1.75
N THR A 797 -40.05 47.60 0.56
CA THR A 797 -40.10 46.56 -0.46
C THR A 797 -38.70 46.24 -1.02
N PRO A 798 -38.37 44.97 -1.24
CA PRO A 798 -37.13 44.61 -1.90
C PRO A 798 -37.22 44.82 -3.44
N PRO A 799 -36.10 45.08 -4.14
CA PRO A 799 -36.07 45.29 -5.58
C PRO A 799 -36.30 43.98 -6.33
N PRO A 800 -36.79 44.02 -7.60
CA PRO A 800 -37.14 42.82 -8.38
C PRO A 800 -35.91 42.05 -8.84
N ALA A 801 -36.02 40.74 -8.79
CA ALA A 801 -35.02 39.80 -9.24
C ALA A 801 -34.88 39.80 -10.78
N PRO A 802 -33.69 39.67 -11.35
CA PRO A 802 -33.51 39.43 -12.78
C PRO A 802 -33.79 37.95 -13.10
N ALA A 803 -34.51 37.75 -14.22
CA ALA A 803 -34.91 36.43 -14.68
C ALA A 803 -33.73 35.66 -15.32
N GLY A 804 -33.65 34.35 -15.01
CA GLY A 804 -33.14 33.36 -15.91
C GLY A 804 -31.68 32.96 -15.69
N GLY A 805 -31.46 31.94 -14.92
CA GLY A 805 -30.25 31.15 -14.82
C GLY A 805 -30.43 30.11 -13.71
N ARG A 806 -30.47 28.82 -14.07
CA ARG A 806 -30.46 27.73 -13.06
C ARG A 806 -29.17 27.82 -12.26
N PRO A 807 -29.19 27.91 -10.94
CA PRO A 807 -27.95 27.82 -10.18
C PRO A 807 -27.48 26.37 -10.21
N ARG A 808 -26.28 26.10 -10.73
CA ARG A 808 -25.51 24.92 -10.39
C ARG A 808 -25.11 25.07 -8.92
N GLY A 809 -25.70 24.26 -8.06
CA GLY A 809 -25.32 24.22 -6.64
C GLY A 809 -23.87 23.79 -6.53
N SER A 810 -23.01 24.71 -6.15
CA SER A 810 -21.64 24.41 -5.77
C SER A 810 -21.66 23.63 -4.46
N PHE A 811 -20.93 22.53 -4.40
CA PHE A 811 -20.71 21.72 -3.20
C PHE A 811 -19.90 22.46 -2.13
N TYR A 812 -19.34 23.63 -2.45
CA TYR A 812 -18.54 24.46 -1.58
C TYR A 812 -19.36 25.58 -0.93
N ASP A 813 -19.32 25.63 0.39
CA ASP A 813 -19.75 26.79 1.17
C ASP A 813 -18.72 27.92 0.94
N PRO A 814 -19.09 29.02 0.29
CA PRO A 814 -18.17 30.12 -0.02
C PRO A 814 -17.55 30.79 1.22
N ASP A 815 -18.16 30.62 2.39
CA ASP A 815 -17.65 31.23 3.65
C ASP A 815 -16.67 30.31 4.39
N ASN A 816 -16.37 29.09 3.83
CA ASN A 816 -15.58 28.06 4.49
C ASN A 816 -14.46 27.49 3.61
N VAL A 817 -14.06 28.20 2.56
CA VAL A 817 -12.97 27.82 1.65
C VAL A 817 -11.65 28.31 2.23
N ASP A 818 -10.70 27.37 2.38
CA ASP A 818 -9.30 27.71 2.64
C ASP A 818 -8.81 28.69 1.57
N PRO A 819 -8.22 29.85 1.93
CA PRO A 819 -7.76 30.85 0.96
C PRO A 819 -6.78 30.31 -0.09
N ASP A 820 -6.16 29.15 0.13
CA ASP A 820 -5.31 28.48 -0.84
C ASP A 820 -6.11 27.71 -1.92
N PHE A 821 -7.44 27.59 -1.79
CA PHE A 821 -8.34 26.86 -2.69
C PHE A 821 -9.27 27.75 -3.53
N ALA A 822 -9.09 29.06 -3.52
CA ALA A 822 -9.83 29.92 -4.44
C ALA A 822 -9.39 29.65 -5.89
N PRO A 823 -10.29 29.36 -6.83
CA PRO A 823 -9.93 29.24 -8.25
C PRO A 823 -9.28 30.56 -8.68
N ARG A 824 -8.04 30.49 -9.11
CA ARG A 824 -7.34 31.66 -9.71
C ARG A 824 -8.18 32.13 -10.87
N GLY A 825 -8.73 33.33 -10.71
CA GLY A 825 -9.63 33.96 -11.66
C GLY A 825 -9.09 33.95 -13.08
N GLY A 826 -10.00 33.70 -14.02
CA GLY A 826 -9.75 33.53 -15.42
C GLY A 826 -8.87 34.62 -16.02
N MET A 827 -7.87 34.18 -16.75
CA MET A 827 -7.17 35.05 -17.70
C MET A 827 -8.15 35.48 -18.79
N ASN A 828 -8.28 36.78 -18.97
CA ASN A 828 -9.07 37.42 -20.00
C ASN A 828 -8.74 36.83 -21.39
N SER A 829 -9.72 36.24 -22.03
CA SER A 829 -9.71 35.72 -23.39
C SER A 829 -9.75 36.83 -24.46
N SER A 830 -8.78 37.70 -24.53
CA SER A 830 -8.76 38.78 -25.57
C SER A 830 -7.44 38.96 -26.31
N GLN A 831 -6.57 37.97 -26.38
CA GLN A 831 -5.33 38.05 -27.16
C GLN A 831 -4.86 36.78 -27.89
N PHE A 832 -5.75 35.97 -28.46
CA PHE A 832 -5.35 35.03 -29.49
C PHE A 832 -6.34 35.04 -30.64
N ARG A 833 -6.01 35.80 -31.71
CA ARG A 833 -6.62 35.64 -33.01
C ARG A 833 -6.01 34.40 -33.65
N ALA A 834 -6.81 33.34 -33.80
CA ALA A 834 -6.48 32.18 -34.59
C ALA A 834 -6.50 32.54 -36.09
N ALA A 835 -5.50 32.09 -36.80
CA ALA A 835 -5.46 32.12 -38.26
C ALA A 835 -6.48 31.15 -38.86
N PRO A 836 -7.11 31.42 -40.01
CA PRO A 836 -8.15 30.56 -40.56
C PRO A 836 -7.57 29.25 -41.11
N VAL A 837 -8.17 28.15 -40.72
CA VAL A 837 -7.90 26.80 -41.22
C VAL A 837 -8.57 26.66 -42.60
N PRO A 838 -7.88 26.14 -43.66
CA PRO A 838 -8.48 25.89 -44.96
C PRO A 838 -9.50 24.74 -44.91
N PRO A 839 -10.56 24.76 -45.78
CA PRO A 839 -11.60 23.78 -45.78
C PRO A 839 -11.13 22.42 -46.28
N ILE A 840 -11.43 21.37 -45.52
CA ILE A 840 -11.19 19.97 -45.87
C ILE A 840 -12.33 19.51 -46.80
N ALA A 841 -11.97 18.96 -47.96
CA ALA A 841 -12.90 18.40 -48.95
C ALA A 841 -13.55 17.11 -48.37
N PRO A 842 -14.83 16.80 -48.69
CA PRO A 842 -15.51 15.62 -48.19
C PRO A 842 -14.94 14.36 -48.83
N SER A 843 -14.40 13.44 -48.00
CA SER A 843 -14.05 12.10 -48.44
C SER A 843 -15.25 11.19 -48.31
N ASN A 844 -15.63 10.55 -49.44
CA ASN A 844 -16.63 9.47 -49.49
C ASN A 844 -16.11 8.24 -48.71
N TYR A 845 -16.63 8.02 -47.52
CA TYR A 845 -16.56 6.72 -46.88
C TYR A 845 -17.99 6.19 -46.71
N ALA A 846 -18.27 5.08 -47.39
CA ALA A 846 -19.46 4.28 -47.21
C ALA A 846 -19.40 3.57 -45.87
N ALA A 847 -20.52 3.56 -45.15
CA ALA A 847 -20.64 2.87 -43.86
C ALA A 847 -20.28 1.39 -43.97
N PRO A 848 -19.48 0.80 -43.11
CA PRO A 848 -19.25 -0.63 -43.08
C PRO A 848 -20.47 -1.33 -42.46
N GLN A 849 -20.96 -2.34 -43.18
CA GLN A 849 -21.94 -3.30 -42.70
C GLN A 849 -21.38 -4.01 -41.47
N ARG A 850 -22.24 -4.17 -40.43
CA ARG A 850 -22.01 -5.04 -39.26
C ARG A 850 -21.56 -6.42 -39.75
N ARG A 851 -20.33 -6.76 -39.48
CA ARG A 851 -19.85 -8.14 -39.39
C ARG A 851 -19.63 -8.46 -37.91
N GLU A 852 -20.38 -9.39 -37.38
CA GLU A 852 -19.98 -10.14 -36.20
C GLU A 852 -18.66 -10.82 -36.55
N ILE A 853 -17.57 -10.32 -35.98
CA ILE A 853 -16.30 -10.99 -35.96
C ILE A 853 -15.98 -11.13 -34.47
N VAL A 854 -16.39 -12.25 -33.91
CA VAL A 854 -15.68 -12.81 -32.78
C VAL A 854 -14.47 -13.48 -33.41
N ASP A 855 -13.35 -12.77 -33.45
CA ASP A 855 -12.08 -13.34 -33.89
C ASP A 855 -11.48 -14.10 -32.70
N ASP A 856 -11.68 -15.42 -32.69
CA ASP A 856 -11.08 -16.36 -31.72
C ASP A 856 -9.55 -16.39 -31.80
N SER A 857 -8.90 -15.63 -32.68
CA SER A 857 -7.44 -15.61 -32.87
C SER A 857 -6.69 -14.70 -31.90
N ASN A 858 -7.40 -13.88 -31.10
CA ASN A 858 -6.82 -12.96 -30.10
C ASN A 858 -6.97 -13.44 -28.65
N ILE A 859 -7.41 -14.68 -28.44
CA ILE A 859 -7.43 -15.28 -27.12
C ILE A 859 -6.12 -16.07 -26.98
N ASP A 860 -5.30 -15.72 -26.01
CA ASP A 860 -4.11 -16.46 -25.60
C ASP A 860 -4.49 -17.95 -25.47
N PRO A 861 -3.85 -18.87 -26.19
CA PRO A 861 -4.18 -20.30 -26.17
C PRO A 861 -4.09 -20.94 -24.79
N ASP A 862 -3.39 -20.32 -23.83
CA ASP A 862 -3.27 -20.78 -22.44
C ASP A 862 -4.49 -20.41 -21.56
N PHE A 863 -5.43 -19.58 -22.06
CA PHE A 863 -6.62 -19.15 -21.33
C PHE A 863 -7.89 -20.00 -21.55
N ARG A 864 -7.80 -21.16 -22.21
CA ARG A 864 -8.96 -22.07 -22.38
C ARG A 864 -9.12 -22.99 -21.18
N PRO A 865 -10.24 -22.99 -20.44
CA PRO A 865 -10.50 -23.99 -19.43
C PRO A 865 -10.60 -25.36 -20.08
N ARG A 866 -9.74 -26.29 -19.64
CA ARG A 866 -9.78 -27.69 -20.08
C ARG A 866 -11.10 -28.32 -19.61
N ALA A 867 -11.91 -28.77 -20.57
CA ALA A 867 -13.06 -29.62 -20.29
C ALA A 867 -12.62 -30.94 -19.64
N PRO A 868 -13.40 -31.50 -18.70
CA PRO A 868 -13.05 -32.75 -18.04
C PRO A 868 -13.02 -33.91 -19.03
N ALA A 869 -11.90 -34.67 -19.05
CA ALA A 869 -11.73 -35.81 -19.88
C ALA A 869 -12.60 -36.99 -19.44
N ASN A 870 -13.52 -37.41 -20.31
CA ASN A 870 -14.23 -38.68 -20.16
C ASN A 870 -13.29 -39.86 -20.36
N PHE A 871 -13.13 -40.66 -19.31
CA PHE A 871 -12.47 -41.97 -19.41
C PHE A 871 -13.42 -42.98 -20.06
N GLY A 872 -13.09 -43.40 -21.30
CA GLY A 872 -13.67 -44.56 -21.94
C GLY A 872 -12.55 -45.53 -22.33
N ALA A 873 -12.63 -46.75 -21.86
CA ALA A 873 -11.65 -47.83 -22.05
C ALA A 873 -11.61 -48.37 -23.50
N SER A 874 -10.45 -48.65 -24.02
CA SER A 874 -10.17 -50.00 -24.64
C SER A 874 -8.75 -50.13 -25.26
N SER A 875 -8.11 -51.21 -24.87
CA SER A 875 -7.29 -52.16 -25.63
C SER A 875 -6.02 -51.74 -26.39
N GLY A 876 -4.88 -52.21 -25.86
CA GLY A 876 -3.95 -53.09 -26.58
C GLY A 876 -3.06 -52.52 -27.69
N GLY A 877 -1.76 -52.33 -27.37
CA GLY A 877 -0.73 -52.18 -28.41
C GLY A 877 0.66 -52.05 -27.79
N SER A 878 1.51 -52.99 -28.08
CA SER A 878 2.90 -53.14 -27.59
C SER A 878 3.84 -52.02 -28.02
N PRO A 879 4.90 -51.68 -27.23
CA PRO A 879 5.83 -50.62 -27.56
C PRO A 879 6.89 -51.04 -28.61
N PRO A 880 7.40 -50.12 -29.43
CA PRO A 880 8.52 -50.34 -30.32
C PRO A 880 9.87 -50.30 -29.60
N PRO A 881 10.93 -50.95 -30.18
CA PRO A 881 12.24 -51.11 -29.55
C PRO A 881 13.10 -49.85 -29.60
N PRO A 882 14.11 -49.71 -28.72
CA PRO A 882 14.98 -48.54 -28.66
C PRO A 882 16.00 -48.50 -29.79
N PRO A 883 16.42 -47.31 -30.28
CA PRO A 883 17.50 -47.20 -31.26
C PRO A 883 18.90 -47.25 -30.59
N PRO A 884 19.97 -47.61 -31.38
CA PRO A 884 21.30 -47.93 -30.84
C PRO A 884 22.09 -46.68 -30.44
N ALA A 885 22.98 -46.90 -29.46
CA ALA A 885 23.92 -45.92 -28.93
C ALA A 885 24.93 -45.42 -29.97
N SER A 886 25.14 -44.12 -30.08
CA SER A 886 26.30 -43.53 -30.74
C SER A 886 26.82 -42.29 -30.02
N ASN A 887 28.05 -42.45 -29.57
CA ASN A 887 29.12 -41.47 -29.35
C ASN A 887 28.87 -40.16 -28.55
N VAL A 888 29.49 -40.14 -27.40
CA VAL A 888 29.82 -39.07 -26.49
C VAL A 888 30.51 -37.90 -27.22
N VAL A 889 29.87 -36.77 -27.24
CA VAL A 889 30.52 -35.46 -27.36
C VAL A 889 29.98 -34.61 -26.22
N SER A 890 30.88 -34.13 -25.36
CA SER A 890 30.56 -33.28 -24.20
C SER A 890 29.83 -32.04 -24.64
N PRO A 891 28.71 -31.66 -23.98
CA PRO A 891 28.04 -30.41 -24.30
C PRO A 891 28.77 -29.23 -23.64
N VAL A 892 29.12 -28.26 -24.45
CA VAL A 892 29.44 -26.89 -24.05
C VAL A 892 28.27 -26.38 -23.24
N ARG A 893 28.52 -25.98 -21.99
CA ARG A 893 27.53 -25.30 -21.15
C ARG A 893 27.02 -24.03 -21.87
N ARG A 894 25.81 -24.12 -22.37
CA ARG A 894 25.05 -22.91 -22.76
C ARG A 894 24.71 -22.14 -21.48
N LYS A 895 25.08 -20.90 -21.41
CA LYS A 895 24.57 -19.93 -20.40
C LYS A 895 23.04 -20.01 -20.40
N LYS A 896 22.43 -20.30 -19.25
CA LYS A 896 21.00 -20.08 -19.04
C LYS A 896 20.82 -18.54 -19.00
N VAL A 897 20.40 -17.98 -20.10
CA VAL A 897 19.73 -16.70 -20.09
C VAL A 897 18.42 -16.94 -19.38
N VAL A 898 18.13 -16.20 -18.33
CA VAL A 898 16.81 -16.20 -17.70
C VAL A 898 15.88 -15.62 -18.76
N ASP A 899 15.06 -16.48 -19.33
CA ASP A 899 14.03 -16.11 -20.28
C ASP A 899 12.93 -15.40 -19.49
N PRO A 900 12.68 -14.10 -19.71
CA PRO A 900 11.63 -13.38 -19.02
C PRO A 900 10.23 -13.95 -19.29
N ASP A 901 10.05 -14.76 -20.35
CA ASP A 901 8.77 -15.39 -20.69
C ASP A 901 8.61 -16.80 -20.10
N ASN A 902 9.64 -17.32 -19.41
CA ASN A 902 9.59 -18.62 -18.74
C ASN A 902 9.29 -18.47 -17.25
N ILE A 903 8.29 -17.69 -16.93
CA ILE A 903 7.68 -17.66 -15.60
C ILE A 903 6.77 -18.88 -15.53
N ASP A 904 7.06 -19.77 -14.58
CA ASP A 904 6.28 -20.98 -14.28
C ASP A 904 4.80 -20.60 -14.19
N PRO A 905 3.88 -21.29 -14.90
CA PRO A 905 2.44 -21.04 -14.83
C PRO A 905 1.86 -21.13 -13.41
N ASP A 906 2.57 -21.72 -12.45
CA ASP A 906 2.19 -21.71 -11.02
C ASP A 906 2.48 -20.38 -10.32
N PHE A 907 3.09 -19.39 -11.02
CA PHE A 907 3.25 -18.00 -10.55
C PHE A 907 2.02 -17.11 -10.79
N ARG A 908 0.91 -17.68 -11.30
CA ARG A 908 -0.32 -16.94 -11.56
C ARG A 908 -1.37 -17.20 -10.50
#